data_eccd6163b1b1c63d7cda7bcc41f4cb60
#
_entry.id   eccd6163b1b1c63d7cda7bcc41f4cb60
#
_cell.length_a   1.000
_cell.length_b   1.000
_cell.length_c   1.000
_cell.angle_alpha   90.00
_cell.angle_beta   90.00
_cell.angle_gamma   90.00
#
_symmetry.space_group_name_H-M   'P 1'
#
loop_
_entity.id
_entity.type
_entity.pdbx_description
1 polymer ?
#
loop_
_entity_poly.entity_id
_entity_poly.type
_entity_poly.pdbx_seq_one_letter_code
_entity_poly.pdbx_strand_id
1 'polypeptide(L)'
;MKKVIYNFILLILITFFSLTIILSTTGIKTKRFNNLIAKKINHLNNSINLKLTTIKFKLDLKELSLFLEAIDPKIYYQNSVIPAKNIKAYIDFISLVKSNPKLKKINLILSQFDVEQLKKISSNFKPSNFTSFINNRIKQGKLNIELEVFLDDKNLFDNFIARGSVLNLETEIKNNINLQKTNFNFFADKNDILITNIVGESGPIKIKDGDLKIKLNSEISLESNFISSLKYNDKFKNYKNLIKSSELAKNITNIEIDLNNSFFIIFDKTYKVKEFNYKNNGKIKKADLEFKRPFENSLLEEQIKQFSIINSEIQTNFSPKKNTISIFGKYSLNKSNFLSFNLERVAKKEILKLKLNADYDKFIQLDFINYQKPKNLIGNFSVNLEKQKDNIKIENLNFIEGKNSFKINGLNFDNNKFLSLKKISVKTTKEEKTNNDFSILYGKKIKIVGNLIDATNLPKIINQNKSNNVFSQISRDIEIDFTNIIAPLSENLKNFKLIGKIEKGKFTKISAKGDFGENNFLDINLKKDQLTKKKYLEIYSDLTRPLLTEYSFFKGLTGGKLLFSSVIDEKVSISKLQIENFKVINAPGIVKLLSLADLGGLADLAEGEGLSFDVLEIKMEKNKNILKINEMLALGPSISVLMDGYQNSTVTSLRGTLVPAKTLNKMISKIPVLGDIIIPKEAGEGLFGISFKIKGPAGDIKTTINPIRTITPRFIQKIIDRNKLSK
;
A
#
# COMPACT_ATOMS: atom_id res chain seq x y z
N MET A 1 63.89 -39.52 74.42
CA MET A 1 62.54 -38.93 74.33
C MET A 1 62.28 -38.20 72.99
N LYS A 2 63.09 -37.27 72.49
CA LYS A 2 62.74 -36.53 71.24
C LYS A 2 62.53 -37.38 70.00
N LYS A 3 63.31 -38.46 69.74
CA LYS A 3 63.12 -39.37 68.59
C LYS A 3 61.85 -40.21 68.71
N VAL A 4 61.45 -40.59 69.91
CA VAL A 4 60.18 -41.36 70.11
C VAL A 4 58.96 -40.45 69.86
N ILE A 5 59.03 -39.21 70.32
CA ILE A 5 57.98 -38.21 70.03
C ILE A 5 57.88 -37.89 68.54
N TYR A 6 59.06 -37.75 67.89
CA TYR A 6 59.10 -37.51 66.45
C TYR A 6 58.48 -38.69 65.60
N ASN A 7 58.90 -39.93 65.94
CA ASN A 7 58.36 -41.13 65.31
C ASN A 7 56.84 -41.31 65.60
N PHE A 8 56.41 -40.93 66.77
CA PHE A 8 54.97 -40.97 67.11
C PHE A 8 54.20 -39.90 66.35
N ILE A 9 54.72 -38.68 66.22
CA ILE A 9 54.15 -37.63 65.42
C ILE A 9 54.16 -38.01 63.94
N LEU A 10 55.21 -38.58 63.39
CA LEU A 10 55.31 -39.11 62.05
C LEU A 10 54.28 -40.22 61.78
N LEU A 11 54.17 -41.13 62.73
CA LEU A 11 53.14 -42.20 62.65
C LEU A 11 51.74 -41.62 62.61
N ILE A 12 51.44 -40.66 63.44
CA ILE A 12 50.15 -39.94 63.42
C ILE A 12 49.91 -39.26 62.07
N LEU A 13 50.91 -38.56 61.52
CA LEU A 13 50.83 -37.91 60.21
C LEU A 13 50.56 -38.94 59.08
N ILE A 14 51.32 -40.06 59.07
CA ILE A 14 51.13 -41.12 58.07
C ILE A 14 49.73 -41.74 58.18
N THR A 15 49.26 -42.04 59.39
CA THR A 15 47.90 -42.55 59.59
C THR A 15 46.84 -41.56 59.22
N PHE A 16 47.05 -40.26 59.49
CA PHE A 16 46.16 -39.19 59.09
C PHE A 16 46.11 -39.05 57.55
N PHE A 17 47.29 -39.03 56.89
CA PHE A 17 47.37 -39.00 55.43
C PHE A 17 46.74 -40.23 54.77
N SER A 18 47.02 -41.43 55.31
CA SER A 18 46.42 -42.69 54.83
C SER A 18 44.91 -42.69 54.97
N LEU A 19 44.40 -42.22 56.12
CA LEU A 19 42.98 -42.11 56.39
C LEU A 19 42.33 -41.07 55.43
N THR A 20 43.02 -39.95 55.23
CA THR A 20 42.55 -38.91 54.31
C THR A 20 42.49 -39.44 52.88
N ILE A 21 43.48 -40.18 52.41
CA ILE A 21 43.49 -40.82 51.07
C ILE A 21 42.37 -41.85 50.98
N ILE A 22 42.22 -42.71 51.97
CA ILE A 22 41.15 -43.73 51.96
C ILE A 22 39.75 -43.08 51.94
N LEU A 23 39.55 -42.05 52.77
CA LEU A 23 38.24 -41.35 52.83
C LEU A 23 37.97 -40.54 51.57
N SER A 24 38.99 -39.95 50.94
CA SER A 24 38.81 -39.14 49.73
C SER A 24 38.63 -39.99 48.45
N THR A 25 39.11 -41.25 48.46
CA THR A 25 39.04 -42.12 47.26
C THR A 25 37.98 -43.23 47.41
N THR A 26 38.28 -44.28 48.13
CA THR A 26 37.43 -45.47 48.28
C THR A 26 36.30 -45.31 49.27
N GLY A 27 36.52 -44.53 50.32
CA GLY A 27 35.61 -44.38 51.45
C GLY A 27 35.52 -45.63 52.35
N ILE A 28 34.96 -45.49 53.53
CA ILE A 28 34.71 -46.58 54.46
C ILE A 28 33.25 -47.05 54.32
N LYS A 29 33.07 -48.31 53.94
CA LYS A 29 31.74 -48.92 53.80
C LYS A 29 31.14 -49.23 55.17
N THR A 30 29.85 -48.91 55.35
CA THR A 30 29.11 -49.25 56.60
C THR A 30 27.63 -49.49 56.30
N LYS A 31 27.01 -50.34 57.10
CA LYS A 31 25.55 -50.54 57.12
C LYS A 31 24.91 -50.02 58.40
N ARG A 32 25.73 -49.64 59.37
CA ARG A 32 25.33 -49.33 60.73
C ARG A 32 24.39 -48.14 60.84
N PHE A 33 24.44 -47.20 59.91
CA PHE A 33 23.64 -45.98 59.93
C PHE A 33 22.40 -46.05 58.98
N ASN A 34 22.22 -47.10 58.18
CA ASN A 34 21.12 -47.21 57.23
C ASN A 34 19.75 -46.93 57.83
N ASN A 35 19.44 -47.65 58.91
CA ASN A 35 18.13 -47.53 59.57
C ASN A 35 17.94 -46.16 60.26
N LEU A 36 19.02 -45.61 60.77
CA LEU A 36 18.99 -44.34 61.47
C LEU A 36 18.74 -43.17 60.50
N ILE A 37 19.41 -43.19 59.36
CA ILE A 37 19.18 -42.22 58.28
C ILE A 37 17.80 -42.34 57.67
N ALA A 38 17.36 -43.59 57.35
CA ALA A 38 16.03 -43.83 56.83
C ALA A 38 14.93 -43.36 57.78
N LYS A 39 15.06 -43.65 59.08
CA LYS A 39 14.11 -43.19 60.10
C LYS A 39 14.10 -41.66 60.21
N LYS A 40 15.27 -41.02 60.22
CA LYS A 40 15.37 -39.55 60.34
C LYS A 40 14.75 -38.83 59.13
N ILE A 41 14.95 -39.34 57.93
CA ILE A 41 14.32 -38.80 56.70
C ILE A 41 12.81 -38.99 56.72
N ASN A 42 12.35 -40.19 57.15
CA ASN A 42 10.90 -40.46 57.26
C ASN A 42 10.24 -39.55 58.33
N HIS A 43 10.94 -39.23 59.43
CA HIS A 43 10.46 -38.27 60.42
C HIS A 43 10.41 -36.83 59.91
N LEU A 44 11.30 -36.45 59.02
CA LEU A 44 11.30 -35.10 58.39
C LEU A 44 10.14 -34.96 57.38
N ASN A 45 9.81 -36.03 56.71
CA ASN A 45 8.68 -36.06 55.77
C ASN A 45 8.12 -37.49 55.66
N ASN A 46 6.97 -37.72 56.27
CA ASN A 46 6.29 -39.04 56.31
C ASN A 46 5.96 -39.59 54.90
N SER A 47 5.99 -38.76 53.87
CA SER A 47 5.77 -39.17 52.49
C SER A 47 6.99 -39.79 51.83
N ILE A 48 8.18 -39.66 52.41
CA ILE A 48 9.45 -40.15 51.85
C ILE A 48 9.87 -41.42 52.56
N ASN A 49 10.00 -42.52 51.82
CA ASN A 49 10.56 -43.76 52.33
C ASN A 49 11.89 -44.04 51.60
N LEU A 50 12.96 -44.19 52.38
CA LEU A 50 14.31 -44.40 51.87
C LEU A 50 14.80 -45.80 52.26
N LYS A 51 15.15 -46.62 51.28
CA LYS A 51 15.81 -47.90 51.49
C LYS A 51 17.24 -47.82 51.00
N LEU A 52 18.20 -47.99 51.95
CA LEU A 52 19.65 -47.90 51.69
C LEU A 52 20.25 -49.33 51.74
N THR A 53 21.11 -49.63 50.76
CA THR A 53 21.85 -50.92 50.69
C THR A 53 23.19 -50.82 51.40
N THR A 54 24.05 -49.94 50.97
CA THR A 54 25.38 -49.74 51.54
C THR A 54 25.72 -48.24 51.51
N ILE A 55 26.24 -47.73 52.59
CA ILE A 55 26.69 -46.36 52.73
C ILE A 55 28.20 -46.33 52.77
N LYS A 56 28.85 -45.37 52.14
CA LYS A 56 30.27 -45.07 52.24
C LYS A 56 30.46 -43.77 52.95
N PHE A 57 31.30 -43.76 53.94
CA PHE A 57 31.84 -42.53 54.55
C PHE A 57 32.98 -42.01 53.66
N LYS A 58 32.88 -40.78 53.20
CA LYS A 58 33.89 -40.14 52.36
C LYS A 58 34.23 -38.71 52.81
N LEU A 59 35.40 -38.26 52.44
CA LEU A 59 35.85 -36.89 52.62
C LEU A 59 35.89 -36.16 51.26
N ASP A 60 35.24 -35.02 51.19
CA ASP A 60 35.34 -34.08 50.08
C ASP A 60 36.52 -33.11 50.38
N LEU A 61 37.60 -33.26 49.65
CA LEU A 61 38.78 -32.40 49.82
C LEU A 61 38.57 -30.98 49.33
N LYS A 62 37.62 -30.75 48.38
CA LYS A 62 37.30 -29.41 47.90
C LYS A 62 36.48 -28.61 48.88
N GLU A 63 35.50 -29.26 49.48
CA GLU A 63 34.62 -28.63 50.48
C GLU A 63 35.09 -28.84 51.94
N LEU A 64 36.17 -29.57 52.14
CA LEU A 64 36.72 -29.95 53.47
C LEU A 64 35.62 -30.50 54.38
N SER A 65 34.73 -31.33 53.83
CA SER A 65 33.56 -31.83 54.56
C SER A 65 33.45 -33.37 54.44
N LEU A 66 32.96 -34.00 55.50
CA LEU A 66 32.63 -35.43 55.50
C LEU A 66 31.22 -35.62 54.91
N PHE A 67 31.06 -36.64 54.10
CA PHE A 67 29.74 -36.99 53.56
C PHE A 67 29.51 -38.50 53.58
N LEU A 68 28.21 -38.82 53.65
CA LEU A 68 27.70 -40.19 53.49
C LEU A 68 27.23 -40.35 52.05
N GLU A 69 27.83 -41.30 51.33
CA GLU A 69 27.44 -41.63 49.97
C GLU A 69 26.64 -42.93 49.93
N ALA A 70 25.40 -42.88 49.44
CA ALA A 70 24.59 -44.08 49.14
C ALA A 70 24.51 -44.26 47.66
N ILE A 71 24.87 -45.43 47.12
CA ILE A 71 24.83 -45.78 45.71
C ILE A 71 23.58 -46.61 45.44
N ASP A 72 22.87 -46.31 44.40
CA ASP A 72 21.61 -46.91 43.98
C ASP A 72 20.58 -47.04 45.12
N PRO A 73 20.29 -45.95 45.85
CA PRO A 73 19.31 -45.94 46.92
C PRO A 73 17.91 -46.05 46.31
N LYS A 74 17.02 -46.80 46.99
CA LYS A 74 15.60 -46.84 46.62
C LYS A 74 14.84 -45.80 47.42
N ILE A 75 14.46 -44.71 46.69
CA ILE A 75 13.65 -43.63 47.27
C ILE A 75 12.21 -43.78 46.79
N TYR A 76 11.30 -43.77 47.71
CA TYR A 76 9.86 -43.73 47.42
C TYR A 76 9.30 -42.43 47.95
N TYR A 77 8.60 -41.72 47.09
CA TYR A 77 7.76 -40.60 47.48
C TYR A 77 6.30 -40.99 47.32
N GLN A 78 5.65 -41.22 48.48
CA GLN A 78 4.35 -41.93 48.54
C GLN A 78 4.44 -43.27 47.78
N ASN A 79 3.69 -43.43 46.67
CA ASN A 79 3.66 -44.64 45.86
C ASN A 79 4.57 -44.62 44.63
N SER A 80 5.35 -43.53 44.42
CA SER A 80 6.21 -43.37 43.24
C SER A 80 7.67 -43.54 43.57
N VAL A 81 8.40 -44.32 42.73
CA VAL A 81 9.83 -44.52 42.87
C VAL A 81 10.56 -43.34 42.23
N ILE A 82 11.45 -42.67 43.00
CA ILE A 82 12.37 -41.69 42.49
C ILE A 82 13.64 -42.42 42.04
N PRO A 83 14.05 -42.29 40.75
CA PRO A 83 15.17 -43.07 40.20
C PRO A 83 16.52 -42.42 40.60
N ALA A 84 16.89 -42.60 41.86
CA ALA A 84 18.15 -42.06 42.40
C ALA A 84 19.32 -43.00 42.07
N LYS A 85 20.38 -42.46 41.49
CA LYS A 85 21.66 -43.11 41.22
C LYS A 85 22.60 -42.98 42.39
N ASN A 86 22.64 -41.82 43.04
CA ASN A 86 23.52 -41.53 44.12
C ASN A 86 22.92 -40.47 45.06
N ILE A 87 23.10 -40.65 46.38
CA ILE A 87 22.81 -39.64 47.39
C ILE A 87 24.08 -39.40 48.20
N LYS A 88 24.45 -38.11 48.34
CA LYS A 88 25.53 -37.66 49.25
C LYS A 88 24.91 -36.76 50.31
N ALA A 89 25.08 -37.12 51.59
CA ALA A 89 24.63 -36.31 52.69
C ALA A 89 25.86 -35.71 53.40
N TYR A 90 26.06 -34.43 53.25
CA TYR A 90 27.19 -33.70 53.85
C TYR A 90 26.91 -33.33 55.30
N ILE A 91 27.84 -33.67 56.20
CA ILE A 91 27.72 -33.46 57.62
C ILE A 91 28.67 -32.32 58.03
N ASP A 92 28.17 -31.41 58.85
CA ASP A 92 29.01 -30.36 59.43
C ASP A 92 30.04 -31.00 60.38
N PHE A 93 31.30 -30.77 60.08
CA PHE A 93 32.42 -31.38 60.81
C PHE A 93 32.44 -30.97 62.29
N ILE A 94 32.16 -29.72 62.63
CA ILE A 94 32.15 -29.19 64.00
C ILE A 94 31.01 -29.82 64.79
N SER A 95 29.86 -30.00 64.18
CA SER A 95 28.69 -30.64 64.79
C SER A 95 28.93 -32.14 65.09
N LEU A 96 29.71 -32.81 64.24
CA LEU A 96 30.12 -34.19 64.46
C LEU A 96 31.02 -34.33 65.66
N VAL A 97 32.00 -33.43 65.82
CA VAL A 97 32.90 -33.41 66.99
C VAL A 97 32.15 -33.14 68.29
N LYS A 98 31.12 -32.29 68.22
CA LYS A 98 30.23 -31.99 69.38
C LYS A 98 29.17 -33.06 69.63
N SER A 99 29.27 -34.25 69.01
CA SER A 99 28.33 -35.37 69.15
C SER A 99 26.86 -35.04 68.79
N ASN A 100 26.65 -33.95 68.05
CA ASN A 100 25.31 -33.57 67.58
C ASN A 100 25.38 -33.33 66.05
N PRO A 101 25.42 -34.40 65.23
CA PRO A 101 25.64 -34.32 63.80
C PRO A 101 24.50 -33.56 63.14
N LYS A 102 24.85 -32.46 62.43
CA LYS A 102 23.95 -31.66 61.63
C LYS A 102 24.22 -31.93 60.16
N LEU A 103 23.14 -32.05 59.35
CA LEU A 103 23.24 -32.10 57.89
C LEU A 103 23.32 -30.69 57.34
N LYS A 104 24.34 -30.43 56.55
CA LYS A 104 24.57 -29.14 55.91
C LYS A 104 23.93 -29.07 54.51
N LYS A 105 24.11 -30.13 53.71
CA LYS A 105 23.49 -30.26 52.40
C LYS A 105 23.30 -31.74 52.01
N ILE A 106 22.37 -31.97 51.11
CA ILE A 106 22.11 -33.26 50.47
C ILE A 106 22.27 -33.07 48.97
N ASN A 107 23.15 -33.86 48.34
CA ASN A 107 23.26 -33.92 46.89
C ASN A 107 22.63 -35.22 46.40
N LEU A 108 21.68 -35.12 45.51
CA LEU A 108 20.91 -36.20 44.90
C LEU A 108 21.13 -36.22 43.41
N ILE A 109 21.78 -37.27 42.91
CA ILE A 109 21.96 -37.50 41.48
C ILE A 109 20.91 -38.54 41.05
N LEU A 110 20.01 -38.13 40.13
CA LEU A 110 18.98 -39.03 39.59
C LEU A 110 19.52 -39.76 38.35
N SER A 111 19.07 -40.98 38.14
CA SER A 111 19.21 -41.66 36.87
C SER A 111 18.33 -40.95 35.81
N GLN A 112 18.70 -41.05 34.54
CA GLN A 112 17.83 -40.53 33.47
C GLN A 112 16.47 -41.20 33.56
N PHE A 113 15.40 -40.40 33.53
CA PHE A 113 14.01 -40.88 33.59
C PHE A 113 13.15 -40.15 32.56
N ASP A 114 12.07 -40.79 32.19
CA ASP A 114 11.14 -40.28 31.17
C ASP A 114 9.98 -39.47 31.77
N VAL A 115 9.19 -38.88 30.87
CA VAL A 115 8.02 -38.07 31.23
C VAL A 115 6.97 -38.85 31.99
N GLU A 116 6.77 -40.13 31.73
CA GLU A 116 5.76 -40.96 32.45
C GLU A 116 6.14 -41.11 33.92
N GLN A 117 7.44 -41.31 34.21
CA GLN A 117 7.93 -41.31 35.58
C GLN A 117 7.78 -39.94 36.25
N LEU A 118 8.08 -38.85 35.49
CA LEU A 118 7.88 -37.48 35.98
C LEU A 118 6.42 -37.20 36.32
N LYS A 119 5.48 -37.62 35.49
CA LYS A 119 4.02 -37.51 35.74
C LYS A 119 3.60 -38.25 36.98
N LYS A 120 4.05 -39.52 37.16
CA LYS A 120 3.77 -40.33 38.36
C LYS A 120 4.30 -39.62 39.62
N ILE A 121 5.49 -39.04 39.57
CA ILE A 121 6.04 -38.30 40.72
C ILE A 121 5.24 -37.02 40.95
N SER A 122 4.95 -36.23 39.88
CA SER A 122 4.24 -34.97 39.98
C SER A 122 2.79 -35.09 40.47
N SER A 123 2.13 -36.21 40.19
CA SER A 123 0.74 -36.45 40.66
C SER A 123 0.62 -36.61 42.17
N ASN A 124 1.73 -36.87 42.84
CA ASN A 124 1.78 -36.98 44.32
C ASN A 124 2.00 -35.61 45.00
N PHE A 125 2.28 -34.54 44.24
CA PHE A 125 2.38 -33.18 44.79
C PHE A 125 1.01 -32.51 44.86
N LYS A 126 0.91 -31.48 45.69
CA LYS A 126 -0.32 -30.67 45.76
C LYS A 126 -0.65 -30.13 44.36
N PRO A 127 -1.94 -30.15 43.97
CA PRO A 127 -2.37 -29.58 42.71
C PRO A 127 -1.90 -28.13 42.53
N SER A 128 -1.25 -27.86 41.43
CA SER A 128 -0.74 -26.54 41.07
C SER A 128 -0.78 -26.38 39.55
N ASN A 129 -0.65 -25.15 39.05
CA ASN A 129 -0.52 -24.87 37.60
C ASN A 129 0.67 -25.62 37.02
N PHE A 130 1.75 -25.77 37.77
CA PHE A 130 2.94 -26.47 37.32
C PHE A 130 2.72 -27.98 37.20
N THR A 131 2.09 -28.63 38.21
CA THR A 131 1.73 -30.06 38.14
C THR A 131 0.73 -30.32 37.00
N SER A 132 -0.24 -29.44 36.82
CA SER A 132 -1.17 -29.50 35.70
C SER A 132 -0.46 -29.34 34.32
N PHE A 133 0.51 -28.46 34.22
CA PHE A 133 1.32 -28.34 33.01
C PHE A 133 2.07 -29.63 32.69
N ILE A 134 2.77 -30.20 33.67
CA ILE A 134 3.52 -31.46 33.48
C ILE A 134 2.57 -32.58 33.00
N ASN A 135 1.46 -32.75 33.70
CA ASN A 135 0.56 -33.87 33.44
C ASN A 135 -0.19 -33.75 32.10
N ASN A 136 -0.60 -32.56 31.72
CA ASN A 136 -1.50 -32.35 30.60
C ASN A 136 -0.77 -31.86 29.30
N ARG A 137 0.35 -31.17 29.44
CA ARG A 137 1.00 -30.50 28.29
C ARG A 137 2.26 -31.23 27.82
N ILE A 138 3.03 -31.85 28.72
CA ILE A 138 4.25 -32.57 28.34
C ILE A 138 3.86 -33.93 27.83
N LYS A 139 4.25 -34.26 26.59
CA LYS A 139 3.91 -35.54 25.95
C LYS A 139 5.06 -36.52 26.00
N GLN A 140 6.30 -36.04 25.77
CA GLN A 140 7.48 -36.88 25.69
C GLN A 140 8.71 -36.09 26.17
N GLY A 141 9.75 -36.78 26.60
CA GLY A 141 11.03 -36.22 27.01
C GLY A 141 11.78 -37.10 28.00
N LYS A 142 13.09 -36.86 28.11
CA LYS A 142 13.96 -37.50 29.08
C LYS A 142 14.63 -36.43 29.93
N LEU A 143 14.68 -36.67 31.25
CA LEU A 143 15.20 -35.72 32.24
C LEU A 143 16.43 -36.34 32.95
N ASN A 144 17.54 -35.59 32.94
CA ASN A 144 18.69 -35.83 33.83
C ASN A 144 18.72 -34.68 34.83
N ILE A 145 18.85 -34.99 36.10
CA ILE A 145 18.86 -33.98 37.16
C ILE A 145 19.83 -34.33 38.29
N GLU A 146 20.55 -33.35 38.73
CA GLU A 146 21.30 -33.33 39.99
C GLU A 146 20.70 -32.24 40.87
N LEU A 147 20.36 -32.61 42.11
CA LEU A 147 19.70 -31.75 43.08
C LEU A 147 20.58 -31.62 44.33
N GLU A 148 20.98 -30.40 44.67
CA GLU A 148 21.61 -30.06 45.94
C GLU A 148 20.56 -29.35 46.80
N VAL A 149 20.30 -29.88 48.00
CA VAL A 149 19.38 -29.32 49.00
C VAL A 149 20.21 -28.81 50.17
N PHE A 150 20.08 -27.54 50.46
CA PHE A 150 20.75 -26.87 51.59
C PHE A 150 19.79 -26.80 52.76
N LEU A 151 20.33 -27.08 53.95
CA LEU A 151 19.61 -27.07 55.21
C LEU A 151 20.19 -25.99 56.13
N ASP A 152 19.31 -25.34 56.90
CA ASP A 152 19.71 -24.39 57.94
C ASP A 152 20.26 -25.07 59.22
N ASP A 153 20.67 -24.30 60.20
CA ASP A 153 21.18 -24.81 61.47
C ASP A 153 20.18 -25.69 62.29
N LYS A 154 18.88 -25.59 61.94
CA LYS A 154 17.82 -26.39 62.55
C LYS A 154 17.49 -27.65 61.75
N ASN A 155 18.29 -27.95 60.70
CA ASN A 155 18.03 -28.99 59.68
C ASN A 155 16.71 -28.79 58.93
N LEU A 156 16.25 -27.53 58.79
CA LEU A 156 15.08 -27.20 57.96
C LEU A 156 15.57 -26.82 56.55
N PHE A 157 14.70 -26.96 55.61
CA PHE A 157 14.96 -26.58 54.20
C PHE A 157 15.23 -25.08 54.09
N ASP A 158 16.38 -24.71 53.55
CA ASP A 158 16.78 -23.32 53.27
C ASP A 158 16.69 -22.99 51.77
N ASN A 159 17.46 -23.71 50.96
CA ASN A 159 17.52 -23.49 49.51
C ASN A 159 17.80 -24.80 48.79
N PHE A 160 17.68 -24.81 47.49
CA PHE A 160 18.11 -25.91 46.61
C PHE A 160 18.82 -25.36 45.37
N ILE A 161 19.65 -26.21 44.78
CA ILE A 161 20.21 -26.02 43.44
C ILE A 161 19.86 -27.30 42.66
N ALA A 162 19.10 -27.12 41.58
CA ALA A 162 18.82 -28.18 40.63
C ALA A 162 19.49 -27.85 39.29
N ARG A 163 20.30 -28.76 38.79
CA ARG A 163 20.94 -28.65 37.49
C ARG A 163 20.79 -29.92 36.70
N GLY A 164 20.67 -29.75 35.36
CA GLY A 164 20.48 -30.94 34.54
C GLY A 164 20.21 -30.61 33.08
N SER A 165 19.67 -31.63 32.40
CA SER A 165 19.32 -31.48 30.98
C SER A 165 18.01 -32.18 30.68
N VAL A 166 17.28 -31.62 29.73
CA VAL A 166 16.09 -32.22 29.15
C VAL A 166 16.39 -32.56 27.71
N LEU A 167 16.06 -33.76 27.28
CA LEU A 167 16.32 -34.27 25.92
C LEU A 167 15.02 -34.71 25.27
N ASN A 168 14.88 -34.39 23.99
CA ASN A 168 13.75 -34.77 23.14
C ASN A 168 12.38 -34.39 23.76
N LEU A 169 12.29 -33.22 24.38
CA LEU A 169 11.03 -32.73 24.92
C LEU A 169 10.02 -32.51 23.80
N GLU A 170 8.82 -33.08 24.01
CA GLU A 170 7.63 -32.74 23.24
C GLU A 170 6.56 -32.17 24.18
N THR A 171 6.15 -30.91 23.91
CA THR A 171 5.13 -30.24 24.75
C THR A 171 4.22 -29.36 23.91
N GLU A 172 2.97 -29.31 24.32
CA GLU A 172 1.98 -28.38 23.74
C GLU A 172 2.01 -27.06 24.53
N ILE A 173 2.39 -25.96 23.86
CA ILE A 173 2.41 -24.62 24.47
C ILE A 173 1.01 -24.02 24.47
N LYS A 174 0.32 -24.10 23.34
CA LYS A 174 -1.02 -23.56 23.12
C LYS A 174 -1.67 -24.33 21.98
N ASN A 175 -3.01 -24.40 21.96
CA ASN A 175 -3.79 -25.15 20.97
C ASN A 175 -3.10 -25.30 19.61
N ASN A 176 -2.62 -26.48 19.29
CA ASN A 176 -1.91 -26.87 18.07
C ASN A 176 -0.49 -26.27 17.87
N ILE A 177 0.10 -25.60 18.87
CA ILE A 177 1.50 -25.19 18.86
C ILE A 177 2.28 -26.14 19.76
N ASN A 178 3.05 -27.01 19.14
CA ASN A 178 3.87 -27.99 19.85
C ASN A 178 5.36 -27.65 19.68
N LEU A 179 6.11 -27.65 20.78
CA LEU A 179 7.56 -27.80 20.74
C LEU A 179 7.89 -29.27 20.59
N GLN A 180 8.78 -29.60 19.70
CA GLN A 180 9.23 -30.96 19.38
C GLN A 180 10.75 -31.01 19.34
N LYS A 181 11.34 -32.20 19.60
CA LYS A 181 12.80 -32.41 19.57
C LYS A 181 13.58 -31.37 20.36
N THR A 182 12.99 -30.88 21.46
CA THR A 182 13.58 -29.79 22.23
C THR A 182 14.56 -30.32 23.25
N ASN A 183 15.77 -29.78 23.21
CA ASN A 183 16.83 -30.10 24.15
C ASN A 183 17.28 -28.79 24.82
N PHE A 184 17.62 -28.87 26.10
CA PHE A 184 18.18 -27.75 26.85
C PHE A 184 18.85 -28.21 28.13
N ASN A 185 19.70 -27.37 28.68
CA ASN A 185 20.24 -27.49 30.02
C ASN A 185 19.50 -26.52 30.95
N PHE A 186 19.40 -26.88 32.22
CA PHE A 186 18.78 -26.00 33.19
C PHE A 186 19.59 -25.94 34.51
N PHE A 187 19.47 -24.78 35.13
CA PHE A 187 19.92 -24.51 36.48
C PHE A 187 18.78 -23.79 37.20
N ALA A 188 18.41 -24.29 38.36
CA ALA A 188 17.31 -23.70 39.13
C ALA A 188 17.66 -23.65 40.62
N ASP A 189 17.24 -22.60 41.28
CA ASP A 189 17.23 -22.47 42.71
C ASP A 189 15.84 -21.99 43.19
N LYS A 190 15.76 -21.59 44.46
CA LYS A 190 14.52 -21.11 45.06
C LYS A 190 13.96 -19.84 44.38
N ASN A 191 14.84 -19.01 43.80
CA ASN A 191 14.50 -17.70 43.27
C ASN A 191 14.53 -17.62 41.74
N ASP A 192 15.44 -18.39 41.10
CA ASP A 192 15.72 -18.28 39.68
C ASP A 192 15.73 -19.65 38.98
N ILE A 193 15.31 -19.67 37.72
CA ILE A 193 15.51 -20.77 36.79
C ILE A 193 16.21 -20.23 35.56
N LEU A 194 17.38 -20.78 35.24
CA LEU A 194 18.12 -20.49 34.02
C LEU A 194 18.09 -21.71 33.12
N ILE A 195 17.61 -21.57 31.92
CA ILE A 195 17.59 -22.58 30.86
C ILE A 195 18.52 -22.10 29.76
N THR A 196 19.45 -22.95 29.34
CA THR A 196 20.48 -22.60 28.36
C THR A 196 20.57 -23.64 27.24
N ASN A 197 21.19 -23.26 26.12
CA ASN A 197 21.40 -24.12 24.96
C ASN A 197 20.08 -24.72 24.45
N ILE A 198 19.03 -23.90 24.37
CA ILE A 198 17.72 -24.33 23.89
C ILE A 198 17.77 -24.57 22.39
N VAL A 199 17.59 -25.81 21.98
CA VAL A 199 17.46 -26.23 20.57
C VAL A 199 16.15 -26.99 20.41
N GLY A 200 15.37 -26.70 19.36
CA GLY A 200 14.09 -27.38 19.18
C GLY A 200 13.37 -26.95 17.90
N GLU A 201 12.19 -27.53 17.70
CA GLU A 201 11.35 -27.25 16.53
C GLU A 201 9.92 -26.95 16.97
N SER A 202 9.28 -26.00 16.31
CA SER A 202 7.84 -25.73 16.46
C SER A 202 7.23 -25.52 15.08
N GLY A 203 6.72 -26.60 14.49
CA GLY A 203 6.18 -26.58 13.14
C GLY A 203 7.20 -26.17 12.08
N PRO A 204 7.05 -24.97 11.45
CA PRO A 204 8.00 -24.44 10.48
C PRO A 204 9.19 -23.71 11.11
N ILE A 205 9.17 -23.49 12.41
CA ILE A 205 10.17 -22.73 13.15
C ILE A 205 11.18 -23.68 13.77
N LYS A 206 12.48 -23.42 13.54
CA LYS A 206 13.59 -24.08 14.21
C LYS A 206 14.26 -23.10 15.15
N ILE A 207 14.41 -23.49 16.42
CA ILE A 207 15.25 -22.82 17.41
C ILE A 207 16.63 -23.44 17.32
N LYS A 208 17.65 -22.64 16.98
CA LYS A 208 19.04 -23.10 16.76
C LYS A 208 19.85 -23.01 18.03
N ASP A 209 19.55 -22.03 18.85
CA ASP A 209 20.18 -21.75 20.12
C ASP A 209 19.28 -20.78 20.91
N GLY A 210 19.33 -20.85 22.25
CA GLY A 210 18.60 -19.90 23.07
C GLY A 210 18.79 -20.12 24.57
N ASP A 211 18.49 -19.06 25.30
CA ASP A 211 18.49 -19.02 26.75
C ASP A 211 17.16 -18.46 27.26
N LEU A 212 16.73 -18.93 28.43
CA LEU A 212 15.56 -18.43 29.13
C LEU A 212 15.89 -18.30 30.63
N LYS A 213 15.70 -17.11 31.16
CA LYS A 213 15.82 -16.84 32.59
C LYS A 213 14.45 -16.53 33.17
N ILE A 214 14.09 -17.26 34.24
CA ILE A 214 12.85 -17.07 34.99
C ILE A 214 13.21 -16.64 36.40
N LYS A 215 12.70 -15.50 36.87
CA LYS A 215 12.83 -15.06 38.26
C LYS A 215 11.51 -15.28 38.96
N LEU A 216 11.56 -15.94 40.12
CA LEU A 216 10.42 -16.38 40.92
C LEU A 216 10.22 -15.51 42.17
N ASN A 217 10.35 -14.19 42.05
CA ASN A 217 10.19 -13.22 43.13
C ASN A 217 8.69 -12.91 43.40
N SER A 218 8.42 -11.75 43.97
CA SER A 218 7.04 -11.27 44.17
C SER A 218 6.23 -11.16 42.86
N GLU A 219 6.90 -10.93 41.73
CA GLU A 219 6.39 -11.02 40.38
C GLU A 219 7.24 -12.03 39.60
N ILE A 220 6.63 -12.84 38.75
CA ILE A 220 7.37 -13.78 37.91
C ILE A 220 7.79 -13.05 36.64
N SER A 221 9.10 -12.97 36.38
CA SER A 221 9.61 -12.41 35.13
C SER A 221 10.32 -13.48 34.30
N LEU A 222 10.06 -13.45 33.00
CA LEU A 222 10.71 -14.28 31.99
C LEU A 222 11.52 -13.39 31.04
N GLU A 223 12.79 -13.72 30.85
CA GLU A 223 13.66 -13.09 29.87
C GLU A 223 14.32 -14.15 29.01
N SER A 224 14.25 -14.03 27.71
CA SER A 224 14.83 -14.99 26.78
C SER A 224 15.43 -14.33 25.58
N ASN A 225 16.58 -14.86 25.14
CA ASN A 225 17.21 -14.57 23.87
C ASN A 225 17.38 -15.88 23.11
N PHE A 226 16.97 -15.91 21.83
CA PHE A 226 17.09 -17.11 21.03
C PHE A 226 17.22 -16.83 19.54
N ILE A 227 17.95 -17.67 18.84
CA ILE A 227 18.12 -17.64 17.40
C ILE A 227 17.15 -18.63 16.77
N SER A 228 16.36 -18.16 15.83
CA SER A 228 15.41 -19.01 15.12
C SER A 228 15.49 -18.85 13.62
N SER A 229 15.10 -19.89 12.90
CA SER A 229 14.83 -19.85 11.47
C SER A 229 13.43 -20.33 11.18
N LEU A 230 12.77 -19.66 10.24
CA LEU A 230 11.45 -20.05 9.75
C LEU A 230 11.58 -20.39 8.27
N LYS A 231 11.13 -21.58 7.87
CA LYS A 231 11.10 -22.01 6.48
C LYS A 231 9.72 -22.55 6.14
N TYR A 232 9.20 -22.16 4.97
CA TYR A 232 7.92 -22.65 4.47
C TYR A 232 7.94 -24.18 4.33
N ASN A 233 6.93 -24.83 4.90
CA ASN A 233 6.70 -26.27 4.77
C ASN A 233 5.18 -26.54 4.95
N ASP A 234 4.75 -27.80 4.82
CA ASP A 234 3.35 -28.19 4.94
C ASP A 234 2.74 -27.84 6.31
N LYS A 235 3.55 -27.84 7.37
CA LYS A 235 3.13 -27.46 8.72
C LYS A 235 2.83 -25.96 8.85
N PHE A 236 3.32 -25.12 7.92
CA PHE A 236 3.11 -23.67 7.93
C PHE A 236 1.62 -23.29 7.81
N LYS A 237 0.81 -24.12 7.15
CA LYS A 237 -0.65 -23.88 7.02
C LYS A 237 -1.32 -23.77 8.38
N ASN A 238 -0.94 -24.60 9.37
CA ASN A 238 -1.51 -24.56 10.72
C ASN A 238 -1.13 -23.27 11.47
N TYR A 239 0.08 -22.75 11.20
CA TYR A 239 0.58 -21.51 11.80
C TYR A 239 -0.02 -20.24 11.14
N LYS A 240 -0.41 -20.30 9.86
CA LYS A 240 -1.17 -19.21 9.21
C LYS A 240 -2.43 -18.82 9.96
N ASN A 241 -3.12 -19.81 10.56
CA ASN A 241 -4.35 -19.57 11.31
C ASN A 241 -4.13 -18.80 12.63
N LEU A 242 -2.91 -18.80 13.16
CA LEU A 242 -2.54 -18.05 14.35
C LEU A 242 -2.32 -16.57 14.04
N ILE A 243 -1.97 -16.24 12.80
CA ILE A 243 -1.80 -14.86 12.29
C ILE A 243 -3.16 -14.36 11.77
N LYS A 244 -4.22 -14.53 12.55
CA LYS A 244 -5.63 -14.22 12.17
C LYS A 244 -5.88 -12.78 11.74
N SER A 245 -4.99 -11.83 12.02
CA SER A 245 -5.21 -10.40 11.81
C SER A 245 -4.79 -9.88 10.44
N SER A 246 -4.18 -10.68 9.57
CA SER A 246 -3.66 -10.21 8.29
C SER A 246 -4.10 -11.12 7.14
N GLU A 247 -4.94 -10.60 6.25
CA GLU A 247 -5.25 -11.29 4.98
C GLU A 247 -3.99 -11.56 4.15
N LEU A 248 -2.96 -10.72 4.29
CA LEU A 248 -1.67 -10.90 3.63
C LEU A 248 -1.00 -12.22 4.03
N ALA A 249 -1.08 -12.62 5.30
CA ALA A 249 -0.49 -13.88 5.76
C ALA A 249 -1.09 -15.11 5.06
N LYS A 250 -2.36 -15.05 4.65
CA LYS A 250 -3.03 -16.13 3.92
C LYS A 250 -2.45 -16.33 2.51
N ASN A 251 -1.86 -15.29 1.95
CA ASN A 251 -1.33 -15.27 0.58
C ASN A 251 0.16 -15.66 0.49
N ILE A 252 0.82 -15.92 1.63
CA ILE A 252 2.22 -16.37 1.65
C ILE A 252 2.30 -17.76 1.02
N THR A 253 3.12 -17.88 -0.03
CA THR A 253 3.40 -19.14 -0.73
C THR A 253 4.80 -19.67 -0.44
N ASN A 254 5.71 -18.79 -0.04
CA ASN A 254 7.06 -19.17 0.37
C ASN A 254 7.58 -18.17 1.41
N ILE A 255 8.39 -18.64 2.37
CA ILE A 255 9.06 -17.79 3.34
C ILE A 255 10.30 -18.48 3.89
N GLU A 256 11.40 -17.75 3.96
CA GLU A 256 12.64 -18.15 4.63
C GLU A 256 13.23 -16.93 5.36
N ILE A 257 13.27 -17.02 6.70
CA ILE A 257 13.70 -15.92 7.58
C ILE A 257 14.60 -16.49 8.68
N ASP A 258 15.71 -15.81 8.98
CA ASP A 258 16.51 -16.03 10.19
C ASP A 258 16.33 -14.83 11.13
N LEU A 259 16.07 -15.11 12.43
CA LEU A 259 15.75 -14.10 13.43
C LEU A 259 16.57 -14.30 14.70
N ASN A 260 17.10 -13.21 15.23
CA ASN A 260 17.55 -13.09 16.61
C ASN A 260 16.41 -12.49 17.41
N ASN A 261 15.95 -13.23 18.39
CA ASN A 261 14.74 -12.89 19.15
C ASN A 261 15.11 -12.57 20.59
N SER A 262 14.43 -11.61 21.18
CA SER A 262 14.49 -11.30 22.60
C SER A 262 13.07 -11.05 23.10
N PHE A 263 12.67 -11.70 24.17
CA PHE A 263 11.44 -11.36 24.84
C PHE A 263 11.61 -11.20 26.35
N PHE A 264 10.76 -10.34 26.89
CA PHE A 264 10.64 -10.10 28.31
C PHE A 264 9.16 -10.09 28.67
N ILE A 265 8.79 -10.86 29.70
CA ILE A 265 7.39 -10.96 30.15
C ILE A 265 7.37 -10.88 31.67
N ILE A 266 6.43 -10.10 32.21
CA ILE A 266 6.11 -10.07 33.64
C ILE A 266 4.71 -10.60 33.86
N PHE A 267 4.58 -11.51 34.82
CA PHE A 267 3.30 -12.04 35.29
C PHE A 267 3.00 -11.53 36.71
N ASP A 268 1.74 -11.31 36.99
CA ASP A 268 1.29 -11.10 38.35
C ASP A 268 1.20 -12.44 39.13
N LYS A 269 0.84 -12.38 40.39
CA LYS A 269 0.68 -13.56 41.27
C LYS A 269 -0.41 -14.55 40.79
N THR A 270 -1.27 -14.14 39.86
CA THR A 270 -2.34 -14.97 39.26
C THR A 270 -1.94 -15.54 37.90
N TYR A 271 -0.67 -15.39 37.49
CA TYR A 271 -0.13 -15.76 36.18
C TYR A 271 -0.76 -15.04 35.00
N LYS A 272 -1.36 -13.86 35.20
CA LYS A 272 -1.77 -12.98 34.10
C LYS A 272 -0.58 -12.16 33.65
N VAL A 273 -0.44 -12.01 32.32
CA VAL A 273 0.57 -11.15 31.72
C VAL A 273 0.28 -9.70 32.08
N LYS A 274 1.18 -9.08 32.83
CA LYS A 274 1.14 -7.68 33.23
C LYS A 274 1.86 -6.79 32.24
N GLU A 275 3.01 -7.23 31.78
CA GLU A 275 3.83 -6.55 30.80
C GLU A 275 4.53 -7.57 29.90
N PHE A 276 4.70 -7.22 28.64
CA PHE A 276 5.57 -7.97 27.73
C PHE A 276 6.27 -7.05 26.76
N ASN A 277 7.45 -7.45 26.33
CA ASN A 277 8.20 -6.84 25.26
C ASN A 277 8.85 -7.94 24.42
N TYR A 278 8.54 -8.00 23.14
CA TYR A 278 9.16 -8.92 22.20
C TYR A 278 9.86 -8.12 21.10
N LYS A 279 11.15 -8.33 20.96
CA LYS A 279 11.99 -7.72 19.93
C LYS A 279 12.60 -8.80 19.06
N ASN A 280 12.69 -8.54 17.79
CA ASN A 280 13.58 -9.31 16.94
C ASN A 280 14.28 -8.43 15.94
N ASN A 281 15.43 -8.90 15.48
CA ASN A 281 16.13 -8.45 14.31
C ASN A 281 16.57 -9.68 13.50
N GLY A 282 16.63 -9.52 12.19
CA GLY A 282 17.04 -10.65 11.38
C GLY A 282 16.97 -10.37 9.89
N LYS A 283 17.07 -11.43 9.11
CA LYS A 283 17.15 -11.36 7.66
C LYS A 283 16.06 -12.19 7.01
N ILE A 284 15.26 -11.55 6.19
CA ILE A 284 14.35 -12.21 5.24
C ILE A 284 15.19 -12.61 4.03
N LYS A 285 15.50 -13.89 3.88
CA LYS A 285 16.19 -14.40 2.69
C LYS A 285 15.27 -14.38 1.48
N LYS A 286 14.02 -14.84 1.71
CA LYS A 286 12.97 -14.86 0.70
C LYS A 286 11.59 -14.86 1.35
N ALA A 287 10.65 -14.11 0.77
CA ALA A 287 9.22 -14.21 1.06
C ALA A 287 8.43 -13.94 -0.21
N ASP A 288 7.53 -14.87 -0.58
CA ASP A 288 6.67 -14.75 -1.74
C ASP A 288 5.20 -14.73 -1.31
N LEU A 289 4.44 -13.79 -1.86
CA LEU A 289 3.00 -13.64 -1.66
C LEU A 289 2.30 -13.69 -3.01
N GLU A 290 1.23 -14.46 -3.12
CA GLU A 290 0.37 -14.53 -4.30
C GLU A 290 -1.03 -14.00 -3.95
N PHE A 291 -1.49 -13.00 -4.69
CA PHE A 291 -2.80 -12.41 -4.47
C PHE A 291 -3.88 -13.27 -5.14
N LYS A 292 -4.85 -13.75 -4.38
CA LYS A 292 -6.02 -14.49 -4.92
C LYS A 292 -6.82 -13.66 -5.92
N ARG A 293 -6.88 -12.35 -5.70
CA ARG A 293 -7.44 -11.38 -6.63
C ARG A 293 -6.30 -10.44 -7.02
N PRO A 294 -5.90 -10.43 -8.29
CA PRO A 294 -4.88 -9.52 -8.77
C PRO A 294 -5.25 -8.07 -8.44
N PHE A 295 -4.25 -7.29 -8.10
CA PHE A 295 -4.46 -5.86 -7.93
C PHE A 295 -4.42 -5.19 -9.30
N GLU A 296 -5.55 -4.59 -9.69
CA GLU A 296 -5.73 -3.85 -10.93
C GLU A 296 -5.94 -2.37 -10.62
N ASN A 297 -5.31 -1.52 -11.41
CA ASN A 297 -5.53 -0.08 -11.37
C ASN A 297 -5.33 0.49 -12.77
N SER A 298 -6.15 1.45 -13.17
CA SER A 298 -6.06 2.11 -14.48
C SER A 298 -4.72 2.83 -14.75
N LEU A 299 -3.95 3.10 -13.70
CA LEU A 299 -2.62 3.70 -13.80
C LEU A 299 -1.52 2.67 -14.09
N LEU A 300 -1.82 1.37 -13.97
CA LEU A 300 -0.89 0.27 -14.15
C LEU A 300 -1.23 -0.47 -15.42
N GLU A 301 -0.23 -0.77 -16.23
CA GLU A 301 -0.39 -1.57 -17.45
C GLU A 301 -0.63 -3.05 -17.13
N GLU A 302 -0.01 -3.55 -16.07
CA GLU A 302 -0.06 -4.96 -15.67
C GLU A 302 -0.74 -5.12 -14.31
N GLN A 303 -1.55 -6.17 -14.19
CA GLN A 303 -2.10 -6.61 -12.91
C GLN A 303 -0.97 -7.13 -12.00
N ILE A 304 -0.99 -6.74 -10.74
CA ILE A 304 -0.04 -7.28 -9.76
C ILE A 304 -0.64 -8.56 -9.18
N LYS A 305 -0.04 -9.71 -9.51
CA LYS A 305 -0.44 -11.06 -9.07
C LYS A 305 0.45 -11.56 -7.94
N GLN A 306 1.71 -11.19 -7.95
CA GLN A 306 2.71 -11.66 -7.01
C GLN A 306 3.58 -10.53 -6.49
N PHE A 307 3.94 -10.63 -5.20
CA PHE A 307 4.88 -9.76 -4.52
C PHE A 307 5.95 -10.62 -3.85
N SER A 308 7.21 -10.32 -4.10
CA SER A 308 8.36 -11.05 -3.55
C SER A 308 9.30 -10.12 -2.82
N ILE A 309 9.84 -10.57 -1.69
CA ILE A 309 10.89 -9.88 -0.92
C ILE A 309 12.09 -10.80 -0.86
N ILE A 310 13.30 -10.25 -1.06
CA ILE A 310 14.55 -10.98 -0.90
C ILE A 310 15.60 -10.12 -0.18
N ASN A 311 16.56 -10.81 0.47
CA ASN A 311 17.75 -10.18 1.07
C ASN A 311 17.43 -8.91 1.87
N SER A 312 16.39 -8.97 2.70
CA SER A 312 15.89 -7.83 3.44
C SER A 312 16.13 -7.99 4.93
N GLU A 313 16.45 -6.90 5.60
CA GLU A 313 16.56 -6.84 7.04
C GLU A 313 15.19 -6.54 7.65
N ILE A 314 14.87 -7.20 8.74
CA ILE A 314 13.65 -6.98 9.50
C ILE A 314 13.98 -6.68 10.95
N GLN A 315 13.31 -5.69 11.51
CA GLN A 315 13.35 -5.37 12.92
C GLN A 315 11.93 -5.19 13.43
N THR A 316 11.61 -5.86 14.54
CA THR A 316 10.30 -5.70 15.16
C THR A 316 10.42 -5.44 16.66
N ASN A 317 9.46 -4.70 17.19
CA ASN A 317 9.29 -4.54 18.62
C ASN A 317 7.79 -4.52 18.93
N PHE A 318 7.33 -5.51 19.71
CA PHE A 318 5.95 -5.66 20.10
C PHE A 318 5.81 -5.51 21.62
N SER A 319 4.97 -4.57 22.03
CA SER A 319 4.62 -4.35 23.43
C SER A 319 3.13 -3.97 23.54
N PRO A 320 2.49 -4.02 24.71
CA PRO A 320 1.10 -3.60 24.88
C PRO A 320 0.85 -2.15 24.47
N LYS A 321 1.87 -1.30 24.57
CA LYS A 321 1.77 0.15 24.32
C LYS A 321 2.07 0.52 22.87
N LYS A 322 2.97 -0.22 22.19
CA LYS A 322 3.48 0.17 20.87
C LYS A 322 4.05 -1.04 20.14
N ASN A 323 3.68 -1.19 18.88
CA ASN A 323 4.22 -2.21 17.99
C ASN A 323 4.91 -1.54 16.80
N THR A 324 6.16 -1.91 16.54
CA THR A 324 6.93 -1.39 15.41
C THR A 324 7.42 -2.54 14.53
N ILE A 325 7.41 -2.32 13.23
CA ILE A 325 8.01 -3.20 12.24
C ILE A 325 8.78 -2.31 11.27
N SER A 326 10.04 -2.62 11.04
CA SER A 326 10.89 -1.99 10.05
C SER A 326 11.45 -3.06 9.12
N ILE A 327 11.34 -2.85 7.82
CA ILE A 327 11.87 -3.76 6.79
C ILE A 327 12.60 -2.90 5.76
N PHE A 328 13.86 -3.23 5.54
CA PHE A 328 14.70 -2.60 4.52
C PHE A 328 15.30 -3.67 3.62
N GLY A 329 15.18 -3.52 2.31
CA GLY A 329 15.76 -4.50 1.39
C GLY A 329 15.26 -4.39 -0.05
N LYS A 330 15.03 -5.53 -0.68
CA LYS A 330 14.62 -5.60 -2.08
C LYS A 330 13.28 -6.32 -2.26
N TYR A 331 12.46 -5.78 -3.14
CA TYR A 331 11.18 -6.37 -3.53
C TYR A 331 11.04 -6.49 -5.04
N SER A 332 10.15 -7.35 -5.48
CA SER A 332 9.77 -7.51 -6.89
C SER A 332 8.26 -7.68 -7.03
N LEU A 333 7.71 -7.13 -8.10
CA LEU A 333 6.33 -7.33 -8.53
C LEU A 333 6.33 -8.32 -9.71
N ASN A 334 5.49 -9.35 -9.64
CA ASN A 334 5.36 -10.37 -10.70
C ASN A 334 6.68 -11.03 -11.13
N LYS A 335 7.61 -11.25 -10.19
CA LYS A 335 8.95 -11.81 -10.43
C LYS A 335 9.80 -11.03 -11.45
N SER A 336 9.56 -9.72 -11.55
CA SER A 336 10.39 -8.84 -12.38
C SER A 336 11.67 -8.42 -11.64
N ASN A 337 12.22 -7.25 -11.98
CA ASN A 337 13.41 -6.72 -11.32
C ASN A 337 13.22 -6.55 -9.80
N PHE A 338 14.31 -6.75 -9.06
CA PHE A 338 14.33 -6.50 -7.63
C PHE A 338 14.78 -5.07 -7.34
N LEU A 339 13.88 -4.30 -6.75
CA LEU A 339 14.02 -2.88 -6.46
C LEU A 339 14.15 -2.65 -4.95
N SER A 340 14.74 -1.55 -4.57
CA SER A 340 14.93 -1.19 -3.16
C SER A 340 13.64 -0.70 -2.51
N PHE A 341 13.43 -1.02 -1.24
CA PHE A 341 12.35 -0.45 -0.44
C PHE A 341 12.75 -0.34 1.03
N ASN A 342 12.09 0.59 1.70
CA ASN A 342 12.13 0.75 3.15
C ASN A 342 10.70 0.96 3.66
N LEU A 343 10.28 0.13 4.61
CA LEU A 343 8.97 0.15 5.22
C LEU A 343 9.10 0.29 6.73
N GLU A 344 8.51 1.32 7.31
CA GLU A 344 8.35 1.49 8.74
C GLU A 344 6.85 1.50 9.11
N ARG A 345 6.48 0.64 10.01
CA ARG A 345 5.11 0.54 10.54
C ARG A 345 5.14 0.72 12.05
N VAL A 346 4.35 1.65 12.55
CA VAL A 346 4.17 1.89 13.98
C VAL A 346 2.68 1.82 14.29
N ALA A 347 2.30 0.88 15.18
CA ALA A 347 0.95 0.79 15.69
C ALA A 347 0.95 1.14 17.20
N LYS A 348 0.10 2.07 17.61
CA LYS A 348 -0.08 2.51 18.99
C LYS A 348 -1.57 2.61 19.28
N LYS A 349 -2.10 1.73 20.13
CA LYS A 349 -3.55 1.59 20.36
C LYS A 349 -4.28 1.40 19.02
N GLU A 350 -5.17 2.33 18.67
CA GLU A 350 -5.97 2.31 17.44
C GLU A 350 -5.31 3.06 16.26
N ILE A 351 -4.14 3.67 16.47
CA ILE A 351 -3.43 4.45 15.45
C ILE A 351 -2.35 3.59 14.79
N LEU A 352 -2.41 3.48 13.48
CA LEU A 352 -1.40 2.86 12.65
C LEU A 352 -0.72 3.95 11.81
N LYS A 353 0.59 4.11 11.96
CA LYS A 353 1.43 4.95 11.09
C LYS A 353 2.27 4.05 10.19
N LEU A 354 2.35 4.42 8.92
CA LEU A 354 3.15 3.71 7.93
C LEU A 354 3.95 4.73 7.13
N LYS A 355 5.25 4.46 7.02
CA LYS A 355 6.16 5.15 6.11
C LYS A 355 6.70 4.12 5.13
N LEU A 356 6.56 4.39 3.86
CA LEU A 356 7.08 3.57 2.77
C LEU A 356 7.92 4.45 1.87
N ASN A 357 9.11 3.97 1.54
CA ASN A 357 9.95 4.49 0.46
C ASN A 357 10.30 3.29 -0.43
N ALA A 358 10.00 3.37 -1.73
CA ALA A 358 10.19 2.25 -2.63
C ALA A 358 10.50 2.74 -4.05
N ASP A 359 11.48 2.13 -4.68
CA ASP A 359 11.76 2.32 -6.09
C ASP A 359 10.72 1.61 -6.95
N TYR A 360 10.43 2.11 -8.14
CA TYR A 360 9.39 1.57 -9.02
C TYR A 360 9.82 1.67 -10.48
N ASP A 361 9.82 0.56 -11.21
CA ASP A 361 10.30 0.44 -12.59
C ASP A 361 9.21 0.19 -13.63
N LYS A 362 7.94 0.01 -13.21
CA LYS A 362 6.85 -0.27 -14.13
C LYS A 362 6.33 1.00 -14.81
N PHE A 363 5.59 0.79 -15.88
CA PHE A 363 4.91 1.83 -16.64
C PHE A 363 3.87 2.57 -15.79
N ILE A 364 3.80 3.91 -15.95
CA ILE A 364 2.73 4.76 -15.39
C ILE A 364 2.26 5.70 -16.49
N GLN A 365 0.95 5.83 -16.65
CA GLN A 365 0.34 6.76 -17.59
C GLN A 365 -0.69 7.65 -16.90
N LEU A 366 -0.54 8.96 -17.09
CA LEU A 366 -1.47 9.99 -16.60
C LEU A 366 -1.92 10.84 -17.79
N ASP A 367 -2.91 10.33 -18.52
CA ASP A 367 -3.38 10.93 -19.77
C ASP A 367 -3.85 12.37 -19.61
N PHE A 368 -4.46 12.71 -18.48
CA PHE A 368 -5.02 14.05 -18.22
C PHE A 368 -3.99 15.18 -18.19
N ILE A 369 -2.71 14.86 -18.05
CA ILE A 369 -1.58 15.80 -18.10
C ILE A 369 -0.51 15.35 -19.10
N ASN A 370 -0.85 14.43 -20.00
CA ASN A 370 0.05 13.93 -21.04
C ASN A 370 1.41 13.47 -20.49
N TYR A 371 1.40 12.78 -19.34
CA TYR A 371 2.61 12.23 -18.71
C TYR A 371 2.64 10.71 -18.86
N GLN A 372 3.82 10.21 -19.22
CA GLN A 372 4.10 8.79 -19.35
C GLN A 372 5.48 8.49 -18.78
N LYS A 373 5.56 7.56 -17.81
CA LYS A 373 6.80 6.97 -17.34
C LYS A 373 7.04 5.68 -18.10
N PRO A 374 8.10 5.52 -18.87
CA PRO A 374 8.40 4.28 -19.56
C PRO A 374 8.80 3.17 -18.59
N LYS A 375 8.71 1.93 -19.04
CA LYS A 375 9.25 0.75 -18.33
C LYS A 375 10.75 0.91 -18.13
N ASN A 376 11.29 0.27 -17.08
CA ASN A 376 12.72 0.22 -16.72
C ASN A 376 13.36 1.55 -16.28
N LEU A 377 12.67 2.66 -16.40
CA LEU A 377 13.10 3.89 -15.76
C LEU A 377 12.69 3.85 -14.28
N ILE A 378 13.64 4.08 -13.39
CA ILE A 378 13.38 3.98 -11.96
C ILE A 378 12.80 5.30 -11.46
N GLY A 379 11.61 5.24 -10.89
CA GLY A 379 11.02 6.30 -10.07
C GLY A 379 10.98 5.87 -8.62
N ASN A 380 10.87 6.81 -7.71
CA ASN A 380 10.80 6.57 -6.27
C ASN A 380 9.46 7.04 -5.71
N PHE A 381 8.76 6.15 -5.02
CA PHE A 381 7.56 6.46 -4.24
C PHE A 381 7.91 6.65 -2.76
N SER A 382 7.45 7.72 -2.16
CA SER A 382 7.47 7.88 -0.71
C SER A 382 6.07 8.22 -0.18
N VAL A 383 5.64 7.48 0.85
CA VAL A 383 4.30 7.62 1.43
C VAL A 383 4.40 7.67 2.95
N ASN A 384 3.76 8.69 3.56
CA ASN A 384 3.51 8.77 4.98
C ASN A 384 2.01 8.72 5.22
N LEU A 385 1.54 7.68 5.90
CA LEU A 385 0.13 7.39 6.11
C LEU A 385 -0.15 7.18 7.59
N GLU A 386 -1.25 7.73 8.05
CA GLU A 386 -1.83 7.45 9.36
C GLU A 386 -3.25 6.91 9.19
N LYS A 387 -3.54 5.76 9.83
CA LYS A 387 -4.89 5.16 9.85
C LYS A 387 -5.37 5.08 11.28
N GLN A 388 -6.59 5.60 11.53
CA GLN A 388 -7.29 5.47 12.79
C GLN A 388 -8.72 5.01 12.51
N LYS A 389 -9.05 3.77 12.89
CA LYS A 389 -10.31 3.10 12.52
C LYS A 389 -10.52 3.14 11.00
N ASP A 390 -11.59 3.77 10.53
CA ASP A 390 -11.94 3.92 9.13
C ASP A 390 -11.40 5.20 8.50
N ASN A 391 -10.76 6.07 9.29
CA ASN A 391 -10.12 7.29 8.81
C ASN A 391 -8.68 7.00 8.36
N ILE A 392 -8.35 7.37 7.11
CA ILE A 392 -7.02 7.25 6.52
C ILE A 392 -6.56 8.66 6.15
N LYS A 393 -5.44 9.09 6.73
CA LYS A 393 -4.77 10.33 6.43
C LYS A 393 -3.43 10.06 5.78
N ILE A 394 -3.28 10.45 4.53
CA ILE A 394 -2.00 10.46 3.82
C ILE A 394 -1.40 11.85 4.00
N GLU A 395 -0.39 11.96 4.87
CA GLU A 395 0.28 13.24 5.13
C GLU A 395 1.04 13.70 3.90
N ASN A 396 1.80 12.78 3.31
CA ASN A 396 2.58 13.00 2.11
C ASN A 396 2.58 11.74 1.25
N LEU A 397 2.34 11.91 -0.04
CA LEU A 397 2.63 10.92 -1.07
C LEU A 397 3.42 11.64 -2.15
N ASN A 398 4.65 11.18 -2.38
CA ASN A 398 5.51 11.75 -3.40
C ASN A 398 5.91 10.65 -4.39
N PHE A 399 5.98 11.01 -5.65
CA PHE A 399 6.59 10.21 -6.69
C PHE A 399 7.60 11.09 -7.44
N ILE A 400 8.83 10.62 -7.56
CA ILE A 400 9.93 11.33 -8.23
C ILE A 400 10.57 10.38 -9.23
N GLU A 401 10.71 10.83 -10.47
CA GLU A 401 11.39 10.11 -11.55
C GLU A 401 12.19 11.12 -12.37
N GLY A 402 13.51 11.11 -12.25
CA GLY A 402 14.38 12.10 -12.88
C GLY A 402 13.98 13.54 -12.51
N LYS A 403 13.59 14.33 -13.52
CA LYS A 403 13.08 15.70 -13.35
C LYS A 403 11.59 15.77 -13.04
N ASN A 404 10.87 14.64 -13.12
CA ASN A 404 9.43 14.55 -12.91
C ASN A 404 9.11 14.37 -11.43
N SER A 405 8.11 15.10 -10.94
CA SER A 405 7.67 14.99 -9.54
C SER A 405 6.17 15.20 -9.38
N PHE A 406 5.58 14.35 -8.57
CA PHE A 406 4.19 14.43 -8.12
C PHE A 406 4.19 14.43 -6.60
N LYS A 407 3.59 15.44 -5.98
CA LYS A 407 3.53 15.56 -4.51
C LYS A 407 2.09 15.81 -4.09
N ILE A 408 1.56 14.94 -3.25
CA ILE A 408 0.22 15.04 -2.68
C ILE A 408 0.37 15.20 -1.17
N ASN A 409 -0.20 16.26 -0.61
CA ASN A 409 -0.13 16.56 0.81
C ASN A 409 -1.54 16.62 1.42
N GLY A 410 -1.70 15.99 2.58
CA GLY A 410 -2.92 16.11 3.39
C GLY A 410 -4.16 15.53 2.72
N LEU A 411 -4.05 14.33 2.14
CA LEU A 411 -5.17 13.60 1.54
C LEU A 411 -5.84 12.74 2.62
N ASN A 412 -7.14 12.96 2.84
CA ASN A 412 -7.91 12.29 3.87
C ASN A 412 -9.10 11.54 3.28
N PHE A 413 -9.32 10.32 3.82
CA PHE A 413 -10.49 9.50 3.54
C PHE A 413 -11.20 9.14 4.83
N ASP A 414 -12.52 9.04 4.79
CA ASP A 414 -13.34 8.47 5.83
C ASP A 414 -14.27 7.42 5.23
N ASN A 415 -14.30 6.20 5.81
CA ASN A 415 -15.06 5.07 5.27
C ASN A 415 -14.81 4.84 3.77
N ASN A 416 -13.55 4.90 3.32
CA ASN A 416 -13.11 4.81 1.92
C ASN A 416 -13.67 5.91 0.99
N LYS A 417 -14.31 6.96 1.53
CA LYS A 417 -14.77 8.11 0.76
C LYS A 417 -13.78 9.26 0.90
N PHE A 418 -13.53 9.94 -0.22
CA PHE A 418 -12.71 11.15 -0.22
C PHE A 418 -13.34 12.22 0.68
N LEU A 419 -12.57 12.71 1.66
CA LEU A 419 -13.00 13.75 2.59
C LEU A 419 -12.37 15.11 2.26
N SER A 420 -11.05 15.14 2.16
CA SER A 420 -10.31 16.38 1.91
C SER A 420 -8.93 16.12 1.32
N LEU A 421 -8.41 17.17 0.69
CA LEU A 421 -7.07 17.25 0.15
C LEU A 421 -6.50 18.63 0.46
N LYS A 422 -5.22 18.74 0.79
CA LYS A 422 -4.59 20.04 1.03
C LYS A 422 -3.96 20.59 -0.24
N LYS A 423 -3.04 19.84 -0.85
CA LYS A 423 -2.30 20.30 -2.03
C LYS A 423 -1.83 19.11 -2.88
N ILE A 424 -1.92 19.26 -4.20
CA ILE A 424 -1.18 18.47 -5.19
C ILE A 424 -0.21 19.40 -5.90
N SER A 425 1.03 18.98 -6.12
CA SER A 425 2.00 19.70 -6.97
C SER A 425 2.51 18.73 -8.04
N VAL A 426 2.55 19.20 -9.26
CA VAL A 426 2.93 18.43 -10.44
C VAL A 426 4.01 19.19 -11.19
N LYS A 427 5.11 18.51 -11.48
CA LYS A 427 6.13 18.99 -12.41
C LYS A 427 6.56 17.82 -13.27
N THR A 428 6.39 17.95 -14.59
CA THR A 428 6.78 16.91 -15.54
C THR A 428 7.47 17.46 -16.77
N THR A 429 8.20 16.61 -17.45
CA THR A 429 8.92 16.92 -18.68
C THR A 429 8.50 15.93 -19.77
N LYS A 430 8.44 16.41 -21.00
CA LYS A 430 8.26 15.63 -22.21
C LYS A 430 9.33 16.08 -23.21
N GLU A 431 10.09 15.13 -23.77
CA GLU A 431 11.20 15.44 -24.68
C GLU A 431 12.16 16.49 -24.08
N GLU A 432 12.55 16.29 -22.81
CA GLU A 432 13.41 17.14 -21.97
C GLU A 432 12.87 18.54 -21.67
N LYS A 433 11.74 18.94 -22.23
CA LYS A 433 11.10 20.23 -21.95
C LYS A 433 10.02 20.07 -20.88
N THR A 434 9.93 21.06 -19.99
CA THR A 434 8.81 21.07 -19.01
C THR A 434 7.50 21.17 -19.78
N ASN A 435 6.58 20.23 -19.54
CA ASN A 435 5.22 20.25 -20.09
C ASN A 435 4.14 20.46 -19.02
N ASN A 436 4.47 20.23 -17.74
CA ASN A 436 3.59 20.56 -16.62
C ASN A 436 4.39 21.17 -15.48
N ASP A 437 3.88 22.25 -14.88
CA ASP A 437 4.38 22.88 -13.66
C ASP A 437 3.24 23.65 -12.99
N PHE A 438 2.50 22.92 -12.11
CA PHE A 438 1.31 23.49 -11.47
C PHE A 438 1.02 22.86 -10.10
N SER A 439 0.10 23.49 -9.37
CA SER A 439 -0.42 23.01 -8.10
C SER A 439 -1.94 23.10 -8.04
N ILE A 440 -2.55 22.14 -7.36
CA ILE A 440 -3.96 22.12 -7.00
C ILE A 440 -4.06 22.33 -5.49
N LEU A 441 -4.74 23.36 -5.06
CA LEU A 441 -5.06 23.65 -3.66
C LEU A 441 -6.53 23.36 -3.43
N TYR A 442 -6.84 22.51 -2.46
CA TYR A 442 -8.20 22.10 -2.17
C TYR A 442 -8.63 22.61 -0.78
N GLY A 443 -9.38 23.72 -0.78
CA GLY A 443 -9.87 24.39 0.43
C GLY A 443 -11.37 24.67 0.35
N LYS A 444 -11.79 25.85 0.80
CA LYS A 444 -13.16 26.36 0.60
C LYS A 444 -13.50 26.44 -0.90
N LYS A 445 -12.51 26.77 -1.71
CA LYS A 445 -12.54 26.69 -3.17
C LYS A 445 -11.37 25.83 -3.66
N ILE A 446 -11.50 25.25 -4.86
CA ILE A 446 -10.41 24.55 -5.57
C ILE A 446 -9.63 25.63 -6.34
N LYS A 447 -8.31 25.72 -6.10
CA LYS A 447 -7.43 26.56 -6.90
C LYS A 447 -6.45 25.67 -7.68
N ILE A 448 -6.41 25.86 -8.99
CA ILE A 448 -5.45 25.19 -9.88
C ILE A 448 -4.59 26.30 -10.49
N VAL A 449 -3.33 26.36 -10.06
CA VAL A 449 -2.45 27.47 -10.44
C VAL A 449 -1.08 26.96 -10.88
N GLY A 450 -0.53 27.54 -11.90
CA GLY A 450 0.79 27.13 -12.38
C GLY A 450 1.29 27.90 -13.59
N ASN A 451 2.52 27.60 -13.94
CA ASN A 451 3.16 28.18 -15.13
C ASN A 451 2.72 27.47 -16.40
N LEU A 452 2.50 26.17 -16.34
CA LEU A 452 2.26 25.33 -17.51
C LEU A 452 1.44 24.10 -17.20
N ILE A 453 0.50 23.77 -18.09
CA ILE A 453 -0.21 22.51 -18.12
C ILE A 453 -0.30 21.98 -19.55
N ASP A 454 -0.04 20.68 -19.73
CA ASP A 454 -0.27 19.97 -21.00
C ASP A 454 -1.67 19.30 -20.95
N ALA A 455 -2.63 19.99 -21.51
CA ALA A 455 -4.03 19.58 -21.59
C ALA A 455 -4.37 18.90 -22.94
N THR A 456 -3.38 18.47 -23.72
CA THR A 456 -3.57 17.91 -25.08
C THR A 456 -4.59 16.77 -25.13
N ASN A 457 -4.58 15.89 -24.12
CA ASN A 457 -5.48 14.75 -24.06
C ASN A 457 -6.79 15.01 -23.29
N LEU A 458 -6.90 16.15 -22.61
CA LEU A 458 -8.03 16.46 -21.72
C LEU A 458 -9.41 16.40 -22.43
N PRO A 459 -9.59 16.92 -23.66
CA PRO A 459 -10.86 16.83 -24.36
C PRO A 459 -11.33 15.38 -24.62
N LYS A 460 -10.39 14.48 -24.94
CA LYS A 460 -10.70 13.05 -25.17
C LYS A 460 -11.20 12.38 -23.89
N ILE A 461 -10.57 12.66 -22.76
CA ILE A 461 -10.91 12.10 -21.45
C ILE A 461 -12.28 12.57 -20.98
N ILE A 462 -12.60 13.85 -21.14
CA ILE A 462 -13.90 14.41 -20.77
C ILE A 462 -15.02 13.73 -21.55
N ASN A 463 -14.80 13.41 -22.82
CA ASN A 463 -15.78 12.76 -23.68
C ASN A 463 -15.97 11.26 -23.39
N GLN A 464 -14.96 10.55 -22.86
CA GLN A 464 -14.99 9.10 -22.60
C GLN A 464 -15.59 8.73 -21.24
N ASN A 465 -15.52 9.58 -20.23
CA ASN A 465 -15.92 9.26 -18.86
C ASN A 465 -17.43 9.39 -18.63
N LYS A 466 -18.21 8.35 -18.95
CA LYS A 466 -19.66 8.28 -18.72
C LYS A 466 -20.11 7.58 -17.43
N SER A 467 -19.24 6.87 -16.70
CA SER A 467 -19.67 6.15 -15.49
C SER A 467 -18.56 6.11 -14.42
N ASN A 468 -18.95 6.32 -13.17
CA ASN A 468 -18.13 6.24 -11.94
C ASN A 468 -17.05 7.33 -11.77
N ASN A 469 -17.44 8.58 -11.87
CA ASN A 469 -16.51 9.69 -11.68
C ASN A 469 -16.39 10.03 -10.17
N VAL A 470 -15.19 9.87 -9.60
CA VAL A 470 -14.83 10.41 -8.27
C VAL A 470 -15.13 11.91 -8.20
N PHE A 471 -15.04 12.60 -9.33
CA PHE A 471 -15.40 14.02 -9.47
C PHE A 471 -16.89 14.32 -9.28
N SER A 472 -17.78 13.32 -9.44
CA SER A 472 -19.23 13.52 -9.27
C SER A 472 -19.66 13.98 -7.88
N GLN A 473 -18.80 13.83 -6.88
CA GLN A 473 -19.04 14.28 -5.51
C GLN A 473 -18.56 15.71 -5.26
N ILE A 474 -17.83 16.31 -6.19
CA ILE A 474 -17.28 17.66 -6.02
C ILE A 474 -18.38 18.70 -6.26
N SER A 475 -18.63 19.51 -5.23
CA SER A 475 -19.51 20.69 -5.33
C SER A 475 -18.79 21.85 -4.65
N ARG A 476 -18.05 22.66 -5.41
CA ARG A 476 -17.21 23.75 -4.92
C ARG A 476 -17.00 24.83 -5.98
N ASP A 477 -16.63 26.00 -5.52
CA ASP A 477 -16.08 27.03 -6.39
C ASP A 477 -14.68 26.62 -6.86
N ILE A 478 -14.35 26.98 -8.08
CA ILE A 478 -13.07 26.67 -8.71
C ILE A 478 -12.46 27.94 -9.30
N GLU A 479 -11.15 28.05 -9.16
CA GLU A 479 -10.30 29.09 -9.72
C GLU A 479 -9.12 28.43 -10.42
N ILE A 480 -8.90 28.77 -11.69
CA ILE A 480 -7.80 28.25 -12.51
C ILE A 480 -7.00 29.47 -12.99
N ASP A 481 -5.67 29.41 -12.86
CA ASP A 481 -4.76 30.45 -13.32
C ASP A 481 -3.49 29.81 -13.89
N PHE A 482 -3.31 29.89 -15.19
CA PHE A 482 -2.13 29.38 -15.91
C PHE A 482 -1.49 30.44 -16.78
N THR A 483 -0.17 30.53 -16.71
CA THR A 483 0.59 31.36 -17.64
C THR A 483 0.54 30.80 -19.06
N ASN A 484 0.63 29.46 -19.21
CA ASN A 484 0.58 28.79 -20.51
C ASN A 484 -0.23 27.47 -20.39
N ILE A 485 -1.00 27.18 -21.43
CA ILE A 485 -1.71 25.90 -21.60
C ILE A 485 -1.34 25.31 -22.96
N ILE A 486 -0.79 24.11 -22.97
CA ILE A 486 -0.63 23.30 -24.18
C ILE A 486 -1.93 22.52 -24.36
N ALA A 487 -2.61 22.72 -25.46
CA ALA A 487 -3.87 22.07 -25.80
C ALA A 487 -3.82 21.62 -27.28
N PRO A 488 -4.76 20.79 -27.77
CA PRO A 488 -4.83 20.42 -29.16
C PRO A 488 -5.40 21.62 -29.98
N LEU A 489 -4.74 22.73 -29.87
CA LEU A 489 -5.03 23.99 -30.54
C LEU A 489 -3.89 24.32 -31.48
N SER A 490 -4.13 25.14 -32.51
CA SER A 490 -3.07 25.56 -33.44
C SER A 490 -2.08 26.52 -32.78
N GLU A 491 -2.52 27.27 -31.77
CA GLU A 491 -1.74 28.23 -31.00
C GLU A 491 -1.82 27.89 -29.50
N ASN A 492 -0.76 28.21 -28.77
CA ASN A 492 -0.73 28.04 -27.32
C ASN A 492 -1.62 29.08 -26.64
N LEU A 493 -2.44 28.65 -25.71
CA LEU A 493 -3.26 29.52 -24.88
C LEU A 493 -2.45 30.06 -23.71
N LYS A 494 -2.37 31.38 -23.56
CA LYS A 494 -1.61 32.09 -22.54
C LYS A 494 -2.53 32.81 -21.55
N ASN A 495 -1.99 33.14 -20.37
CA ASN A 495 -2.63 33.98 -19.36
C ASN A 495 -4.08 33.58 -19.05
N PHE A 496 -4.31 32.24 -19.03
CA PHE A 496 -5.66 31.70 -18.85
C PHE A 496 -6.12 31.76 -17.40
N LYS A 497 -7.19 32.49 -17.15
CA LYS A 497 -7.84 32.59 -15.85
C LYS A 497 -9.29 32.15 -15.94
N LEU A 498 -9.71 31.30 -15.02
CA LEU A 498 -11.08 30.83 -14.93
C LEU A 498 -11.57 30.93 -13.49
N ILE A 499 -12.74 31.51 -13.31
CA ILE A 499 -13.52 31.45 -12.07
C ILE A 499 -14.82 30.73 -12.38
N GLY A 500 -15.14 29.70 -11.59
CA GLY A 500 -16.31 28.88 -11.87
C GLY A 500 -16.91 28.27 -10.63
N LYS A 501 -18.01 27.55 -10.83
CA LYS A 501 -18.68 26.74 -9.81
C LYS A 501 -18.96 25.36 -10.36
N ILE A 502 -18.59 24.34 -9.60
CA ILE A 502 -18.87 22.93 -9.90
C ILE A 502 -19.95 22.46 -8.93
N GLU A 503 -21.00 21.79 -9.42
CA GLU A 503 -22.02 21.10 -8.65
C GLU A 503 -22.16 19.67 -9.16
N LYS A 504 -21.98 18.69 -8.25
CA LYS A 504 -22.01 17.26 -8.59
C LYS A 504 -21.10 16.91 -9.79
N GLY A 505 -19.88 17.47 -9.80
CA GLY A 505 -18.89 17.24 -10.85
C GLY A 505 -19.14 17.94 -12.18
N LYS A 506 -20.14 18.80 -12.30
CA LYS A 506 -20.48 19.53 -13.52
C LYS A 506 -20.38 21.03 -13.30
N PHE A 507 -19.79 21.75 -14.26
CA PHE A 507 -19.79 23.19 -14.22
C PHE A 507 -21.22 23.78 -14.33
N THR A 508 -21.53 24.69 -13.40
CA THR A 508 -22.77 25.49 -13.40
C THR A 508 -22.51 26.96 -13.66
N LYS A 509 -21.28 27.42 -13.45
CA LYS A 509 -20.79 28.75 -13.77
C LYS A 509 -19.36 28.67 -14.24
N ILE A 510 -19.02 29.38 -15.30
CA ILE A 510 -17.67 29.64 -15.79
C ILE A 510 -17.62 31.11 -16.20
N SER A 511 -16.54 31.80 -15.83
CA SER A 511 -16.08 33.02 -16.45
C SER A 511 -14.57 32.85 -16.66
N ALA A 512 -14.15 32.75 -17.91
CA ALA A 512 -12.76 32.49 -18.23
C ALA A 512 -12.26 33.39 -19.31
N LYS A 513 -10.99 33.82 -19.20
CA LYS A 513 -10.27 34.65 -20.17
C LYS A 513 -8.89 34.08 -20.39
N GLY A 514 -8.41 34.20 -21.60
CA GLY A 514 -7.05 33.88 -22.01
C GLY A 514 -6.69 34.59 -23.28
N ASP A 515 -5.49 34.39 -23.77
CA ASP A 515 -5.03 34.98 -25.04
C ASP A 515 -4.17 33.98 -25.84
N PHE A 516 -4.17 34.14 -27.13
CA PHE A 516 -3.33 33.39 -28.08
C PHE A 516 -2.06 34.14 -28.47
N GLY A 517 -1.77 35.26 -27.85
CA GLY A 517 -0.71 36.22 -28.19
C GLY A 517 -1.20 37.32 -29.14
N GLU A 518 -0.40 38.38 -29.32
CA GLU A 518 -0.68 39.49 -30.22
C GLU A 518 -2.06 40.17 -30.01
N ASN A 519 -2.50 40.24 -28.74
CA ASN A 519 -3.82 40.79 -28.36
C ASN A 519 -5.03 40.01 -28.90
N ASN A 520 -4.85 38.72 -29.20
CA ASN A 520 -5.96 37.84 -29.62
C ASN A 520 -6.58 37.15 -28.39
N PHE A 521 -7.72 37.62 -27.96
CA PHE A 521 -8.35 37.18 -26.69
C PHE A 521 -9.31 35.98 -26.91
N LEU A 522 -9.40 35.18 -25.86
CA LEU A 522 -10.41 34.14 -25.66
C LEU A 522 -11.23 34.51 -24.42
N ASP A 523 -12.57 34.53 -24.54
CA ASP A 523 -13.50 34.70 -23.44
C ASP A 523 -14.53 33.57 -23.46
N ILE A 524 -14.75 32.93 -22.28
CA ILE A 524 -15.69 31.82 -22.13
C ILE A 524 -16.60 32.11 -20.94
N ASN A 525 -17.90 32.17 -21.18
CA ASN A 525 -18.91 32.38 -20.17
C ASN A 525 -19.91 31.22 -20.16
N LEU A 526 -20.14 30.60 -19.00
CA LEU A 526 -21.19 29.62 -18.77
C LEU A 526 -22.01 30.05 -17.56
N LYS A 527 -23.33 30.07 -17.71
CA LYS A 527 -24.25 30.38 -16.60
C LYS A 527 -25.42 29.40 -16.61
N LYS A 528 -25.72 28.80 -15.47
CA LYS A 528 -26.92 28.00 -15.30
C LYS A 528 -28.06 28.86 -14.78
N ASP A 529 -29.18 28.85 -15.44
CA ASP A 529 -30.41 29.47 -14.98
C ASP A 529 -31.04 28.69 -13.83
N GLN A 530 -31.44 29.35 -12.78
CA GLN A 530 -31.97 28.71 -11.57
C GLN A 530 -33.39 28.16 -11.77
N LEU A 531 -34.20 28.82 -12.59
CA LEU A 531 -35.59 28.45 -12.84
C LEU A 531 -35.72 27.37 -13.88
N THR A 532 -35.15 27.58 -15.06
CA THR A 532 -35.26 26.66 -16.20
C THR A 532 -34.29 25.50 -16.13
N LYS A 533 -33.26 25.56 -15.22
CA LYS A 533 -32.13 24.62 -15.13
C LYS A 533 -31.25 24.55 -16.39
N LYS A 534 -31.55 25.31 -17.43
CA LYS A 534 -30.77 25.38 -18.66
C LYS A 534 -29.43 26.09 -18.43
N LYS A 535 -28.43 25.71 -19.22
CA LYS A 535 -27.12 26.38 -19.20
C LYS A 535 -26.96 27.20 -20.46
N TYR A 536 -26.45 28.42 -20.29
CA TYR A 536 -26.12 29.33 -21.36
C TYR A 536 -24.60 29.38 -21.45
N LEU A 537 -24.04 28.98 -22.60
CA LEU A 537 -22.61 29.00 -22.89
C LEU A 537 -22.37 30.02 -23.97
N GLU A 538 -21.40 30.91 -23.76
CA GLU A 538 -20.85 31.81 -24.76
C GLU A 538 -19.33 31.67 -24.83
N ILE A 539 -18.79 31.64 -26.04
CA ILE A 539 -17.37 31.59 -26.29
C ILE A 539 -17.07 32.64 -27.38
N TYR A 540 -16.23 33.61 -27.04
CA TYR A 540 -15.70 34.59 -27.96
C TYR A 540 -14.18 34.34 -28.16
N SER A 541 -13.70 34.48 -29.40
CA SER A 541 -12.30 34.39 -29.70
C SER A 541 -11.92 35.31 -30.88
N ASP A 542 -10.85 36.07 -30.73
CA ASP A 542 -10.29 36.88 -31.83
C ASP A 542 -9.64 36.03 -32.91
N LEU A 543 -9.29 34.75 -32.59
CA LEU A 543 -8.79 33.76 -33.54
C LEU A 543 -9.74 32.56 -33.61
N THR A 544 -10.12 32.19 -34.80
CA THR A 544 -11.02 31.10 -35.08
C THR A 544 -10.30 29.74 -35.09
N ARG A 545 -9.11 29.74 -35.73
CA ARG A 545 -8.32 28.54 -35.98
C ARG A 545 -8.03 27.71 -34.70
N PRO A 546 -7.58 28.30 -33.58
CA PRO A 546 -7.26 27.49 -32.39
C PRO A 546 -8.41 26.62 -31.90
N LEU A 547 -9.64 27.11 -32.00
CA LEU A 547 -10.83 26.40 -31.48
C LEU A 547 -11.42 25.40 -32.46
N LEU A 548 -11.15 25.54 -33.75
CA LEU A 548 -11.82 24.75 -34.81
C LEU A 548 -10.90 23.77 -35.55
N THR A 549 -9.58 23.77 -35.28
CA THR A 549 -8.58 22.93 -35.98
C THR A 549 -8.93 21.41 -35.93
N GLU A 550 -9.46 20.91 -34.84
CA GLU A 550 -9.83 19.53 -34.69
C GLU A 550 -11.06 19.09 -35.50
N TYR A 551 -11.81 20.05 -36.05
CA TYR A 551 -12.99 19.75 -36.85
C TYR A 551 -12.63 19.75 -38.33
N SER A 552 -12.69 18.57 -38.96
CA SER A 552 -12.34 18.40 -40.40
C SER A 552 -13.08 19.35 -41.34
N PHE A 553 -14.30 19.77 -41.00
CA PHE A 553 -15.10 20.73 -41.77
C PHE A 553 -14.46 22.10 -41.86
N PHE A 554 -13.75 22.54 -40.83
CA PHE A 554 -13.08 23.86 -40.76
C PHE A 554 -11.60 23.80 -41.14
N LYS A 555 -11.16 22.71 -41.74
CA LYS A 555 -9.78 22.58 -42.20
C LYS A 555 -9.50 23.61 -43.28
N GLY A 556 -8.40 24.34 -43.10
CA GLY A 556 -8.01 25.44 -44.00
C GLY A 556 -8.59 26.81 -43.61
N LEU A 557 -9.39 26.92 -42.56
CA LEU A 557 -9.88 28.21 -42.06
C LEU A 557 -8.75 28.96 -41.38
N THR A 558 -8.58 30.25 -41.73
CA THR A 558 -7.56 31.15 -41.20
C THR A 558 -8.13 32.51 -40.89
N GLY A 559 -7.63 33.19 -39.87
CA GLY A 559 -8.12 34.49 -39.42
C GLY A 559 -9.54 34.40 -38.82
N GLY A 560 -10.17 35.54 -38.73
CA GLY A 560 -11.54 35.71 -38.31
C GLY A 560 -11.79 35.70 -36.80
N LYS A 561 -12.88 36.33 -36.39
CA LYS A 561 -13.38 36.36 -35.01
C LYS A 561 -14.53 35.40 -34.89
N LEU A 562 -14.54 34.65 -33.75
CA LEU A 562 -15.52 33.61 -33.47
C LEU A 562 -16.40 34.03 -32.31
N LEU A 563 -17.73 33.87 -32.47
CA LEU A 563 -18.70 33.90 -31.42
C LEU A 563 -19.54 32.59 -31.45
N PHE A 564 -19.46 31.82 -30.40
CA PHE A 564 -20.28 30.60 -30.21
C PHE A 564 -21.21 30.81 -29.02
N SER A 565 -22.50 30.60 -29.23
CA SER A 565 -23.50 30.60 -28.17
C SER A 565 -24.28 29.28 -28.14
N SER A 566 -24.61 28.78 -26.95
CA SER A 566 -25.34 27.54 -26.80
C SER A 566 -26.27 27.57 -25.61
N VAL A 567 -27.52 27.17 -25.82
CA VAL A 567 -28.47 26.87 -24.73
C VAL A 567 -28.52 25.36 -24.58
N ILE A 568 -27.99 24.88 -23.45
CA ILE A 568 -27.82 23.47 -23.15
C ILE A 568 -28.90 23.03 -22.16
N ASP A 569 -29.75 22.11 -22.57
CA ASP A 569 -30.72 21.41 -21.75
C ASP A 569 -30.29 19.93 -21.56
N GLU A 570 -30.93 19.19 -20.67
CA GLU A 570 -30.57 17.79 -20.40
C GLU A 570 -30.60 16.88 -21.64
N LYS A 571 -31.50 17.13 -22.55
CA LYS A 571 -31.76 16.28 -23.75
C LYS A 571 -31.23 16.89 -25.05
N VAL A 572 -31.25 18.21 -25.14
CA VAL A 572 -30.99 18.92 -26.40
C VAL A 572 -30.17 20.19 -26.14
N SER A 573 -29.21 20.51 -26.98
CA SER A 573 -28.57 21.80 -27.02
C SER A 573 -28.85 22.52 -28.33
N ILE A 574 -29.22 23.79 -28.23
CA ILE A 574 -29.40 24.68 -29.37
C ILE A 574 -28.23 25.62 -29.41
N SER A 575 -27.51 25.68 -30.50
CA SER A 575 -26.26 26.41 -30.61
C SER A 575 -26.24 27.27 -31.88
N LYS A 576 -25.53 28.40 -31.76
CA LYS A 576 -25.21 29.29 -32.87
C LYS A 576 -23.71 29.53 -32.90
N LEU A 577 -23.06 29.31 -34.04
CA LEU A 577 -21.69 29.67 -34.31
C LEU A 577 -21.68 30.82 -35.34
N GLN A 578 -20.94 31.86 -35.05
CA GLN A 578 -20.72 32.99 -35.94
C GLN A 578 -19.23 33.22 -36.09
N ILE A 579 -18.76 33.39 -37.34
CA ILE A 579 -17.36 33.69 -37.64
C ILE A 579 -17.38 34.90 -38.59
N GLU A 580 -16.55 35.91 -38.31
CA GLU A 580 -16.47 37.14 -39.10
C GLU A 580 -15.05 37.32 -39.63
N ASN A 581 -14.96 37.86 -40.88
CA ASN A 581 -13.71 38.25 -41.54
C ASN A 581 -12.64 37.16 -41.58
N PHE A 582 -12.94 36.01 -42.19
CA PHE A 582 -12.06 34.87 -42.28
C PHE A 582 -11.73 34.48 -43.73
N LYS A 583 -10.69 33.67 -43.89
CA LYS A 583 -10.32 33.03 -45.17
C LYS A 583 -10.36 31.52 -45.05
N VAL A 584 -10.62 30.84 -46.15
CA VAL A 584 -10.52 29.39 -46.28
C VAL A 584 -9.50 29.06 -47.36
N ILE A 585 -8.37 28.43 -46.97
CA ILE A 585 -7.26 28.08 -47.83
C ILE A 585 -7.08 26.58 -47.87
N ASN A 586 -6.80 26.01 -49.05
CA ASN A 586 -6.53 24.60 -49.23
C ASN A 586 -7.62 23.69 -48.60
N ALA A 587 -8.87 24.04 -48.73
CA ALA A 587 -9.99 23.22 -48.25
C ALA A 587 -10.49 22.24 -49.36
N PRO A 588 -10.05 20.95 -49.33
CA PRO A 588 -10.30 20.00 -50.44
C PRO A 588 -11.75 19.84 -50.78
N GLY A 589 -12.66 19.95 -49.80
CA GLY A 589 -14.09 19.86 -50.01
C GLY A 589 -14.67 21.04 -50.77
N ILE A 590 -14.21 22.26 -50.51
CA ILE A 590 -14.64 23.46 -51.21
C ILE A 590 -14.00 23.51 -52.59
N VAL A 591 -12.72 23.23 -52.72
CA VAL A 591 -12.00 23.16 -54.00
C VAL A 591 -12.72 22.16 -54.95
N LYS A 592 -12.97 20.95 -54.47
CA LYS A 592 -13.67 19.94 -55.22
C LYS A 592 -15.10 20.38 -55.67
N LEU A 593 -15.80 21.09 -54.79
CA LEU A 593 -17.13 21.59 -55.08
C LEU A 593 -17.08 22.68 -56.15
N LEU A 594 -16.13 23.59 -56.08
CA LEU A 594 -15.91 24.65 -57.05
C LEU A 594 -15.47 24.09 -58.39
N SER A 595 -14.56 23.14 -58.43
CA SER A 595 -14.12 22.46 -59.67
C SER A 595 -15.23 21.68 -60.32
N LEU A 596 -16.03 20.93 -59.54
CA LEU A 596 -17.23 20.22 -60.06
C LEU A 596 -18.31 21.18 -60.60
N ALA A 597 -18.33 22.41 -60.11
CA ALA A 597 -19.28 23.43 -60.49
C ALA A 597 -18.81 24.25 -61.69
N ASP A 598 -17.71 23.88 -62.33
CA ASP A 598 -17.07 24.59 -63.43
C ASP A 598 -16.67 26.03 -63.07
N LEU A 599 -16.26 26.21 -61.84
CA LEU A 599 -15.74 27.47 -61.25
C LEU A 599 -14.23 27.38 -61.03
N GLY A 600 -13.47 26.93 -62.04
CA GLY A 600 -12.03 26.65 -61.94
C GLY A 600 -11.20 27.82 -61.41
N GLY A 601 -11.44 29.03 -61.85
CA GLY A 601 -10.72 30.23 -61.34
C GLY A 601 -10.95 30.54 -59.86
N LEU A 602 -12.11 30.15 -59.30
CA LEU A 602 -12.35 30.22 -57.84
C LEU A 602 -11.76 29.01 -57.11
N ALA A 603 -11.63 27.87 -57.77
CA ALA A 603 -10.92 26.73 -57.21
C ALA A 603 -9.42 27.02 -57.06
N ASP A 604 -8.79 27.60 -58.11
CA ASP A 604 -7.39 28.00 -58.08
C ASP A 604 -7.13 29.08 -57.02
N LEU A 605 -8.03 30.04 -56.85
CA LEU A 605 -7.97 31.03 -55.77
C LEU A 605 -8.08 30.36 -54.39
N ALA A 606 -8.93 29.35 -54.22
CA ALA A 606 -9.11 28.64 -52.96
C ALA A 606 -7.90 27.78 -52.60
N GLU A 607 -7.14 27.30 -53.59
CA GLU A 607 -5.85 26.58 -53.37
C GLU A 607 -4.69 27.54 -53.10
N GLY A 608 -4.65 28.74 -53.73
CA GLY A 608 -3.59 29.73 -53.60
C GLY A 608 -3.82 30.70 -52.44
N GLU A 609 -4.44 31.86 -52.79
CA GLU A 609 -4.63 32.96 -51.84
C GLU A 609 -5.74 32.74 -50.80
N GLY A 610 -6.60 31.76 -51.02
CA GLY A 610 -7.78 31.44 -50.21
C GLY A 610 -9.02 32.28 -50.57
N LEU A 611 -10.18 31.74 -50.23
CA LEU A 611 -11.47 32.42 -50.39
C LEU A 611 -11.82 33.21 -49.15
N SER A 612 -12.05 34.50 -49.28
CA SER A 612 -12.47 35.37 -48.18
C SER A 612 -13.97 35.30 -47.96
N PHE A 613 -14.35 35.33 -46.67
CA PHE A 613 -15.74 35.40 -46.23
C PHE A 613 -15.89 36.52 -45.21
N ASP A 614 -16.96 37.29 -45.34
CA ASP A 614 -17.30 38.35 -44.38
C ASP A 614 -17.91 37.76 -43.14
N VAL A 615 -18.73 36.69 -43.33
CA VAL A 615 -19.45 36.02 -42.23
C VAL A 615 -19.83 34.61 -42.53
N LEU A 616 -19.71 33.75 -41.52
CA LEU A 616 -20.32 32.41 -41.42
C LEU A 616 -21.25 32.41 -40.24
N GLU A 617 -22.48 31.98 -40.42
CA GLU A 617 -23.44 31.72 -39.34
C GLU A 617 -23.96 30.28 -39.45
N ILE A 618 -23.86 29.52 -38.36
CA ILE A 618 -24.37 28.14 -38.27
C ILE A 618 -25.36 28.06 -37.11
N LYS A 619 -26.60 27.69 -37.38
CA LYS A 619 -27.60 27.35 -36.36
C LYS A 619 -27.72 25.85 -36.30
N MET A 620 -27.50 25.29 -35.12
CA MET A 620 -27.45 23.85 -34.95
C MET A 620 -28.18 23.40 -33.68
N GLU A 621 -28.65 22.15 -33.72
CA GLU A 621 -29.29 21.47 -32.62
C GLU A 621 -28.60 20.12 -32.42
N LYS A 622 -28.15 19.84 -31.20
CA LYS A 622 -27.52 18.58 -30.87
C LYS A 622 -28.34 17.83 -29.82
N ASN A 623 -28.73 16.64 -30.13
CA ASN A 623 -29.20 15.67 -29.18
C ASN A 623 -28.12 14.60 -28.94
N LYS A 624 -28.40 13.54 -28.14
CA LYS A 624 -27.36 12.56 -27.73
C LYS A 624 -26.54 12.00 -28.92
N ASN A 625 -27.13 11.78 -30.08
CA ASN A 625 -26.53 11.05 -31.18
C ASN A 625 -26.49 11.83 -32.51
N ILE A 626 -27.24 12.90 -32.65
CA ILE A 626 -27.40 13.63 -33.89
C ILE A 626 -27.10 15.11 -33.69
N LEU A 627 -26.20 15.63 -34.50
CA LEU A 627 -25.98 17.06 -34.71
C LEU A 627 -26.74 17.48 -35.95
N LYS A 628 -27.83 18.21 -35.80
CA LYS A 628 -28.64 18.77 -36.88
C LYS A 628 -28.17 20.19 -37.15
N ILE A 629 -27.77 20.46 -38.38
CA ILE A 629 -27.50 21.81 -38.87
C ILE A 629 -28.79 22.34 -39.46
N ASN A 630 -29.48 23.17 -38.68
CA ASN A 630 -30.73 23.75 -39.15
C ASN A 630 -30.51 24.72 -40.29
N GLU A 631 -29.39 25.45 -40.25
CA GLU A 631 -28.99 26.40 -41.21
C GLU A 631 -27.49 26.73 -41.07
N MET A 632 -26.77 26.78 -42.15
CA MET A 632 -25.45 27.33 -42.28
C MET A 632 -25.44 28.32 -43.44
N LEU A 633 -25.11 29.56 -43.16
CA LEU A 633 -24.99 30.66 -44.14
C LEU A 633 -23.56 31.22 -44.11
N ALA A 634 -22.86 31.13 -45.22
CA ALA A 634 -21.56 31.78 -45.40
C ALA A 634 -21.69 32.82 -46.50
N LEU A 635 -21.28 34.03 -46.23
CA LEU A 635 -21.28 35.17 -47.17
C LEU A 635 -19.87 35.67 -47.43
N GLY A 636 -19.50 35.80 -48.67
CA GLY A 636 -18.21 36.33 -49.06
C GLY A 636 -18.24 37.07 -50.38
N PRO A 637 -17.19 37.86 -50.66
CA PRO A 637 -17.10 38.70 -51.86
C PRO A 637 -17.03 37.90 -53.16
N SER A 638 -16.58 36.65 -53.11
CA SER A 638 -16.46 35.77 -54.28
C SER A 638 -17.58 34.76 -54.40
N ILE A 639 -18.00 34.18 -53.24
CA ILE A 639 -19.04 33.17 -53.18
C ILE A 639 -19.86 33.31 -51.91
N SER A 640 -21.10 32.82 -51.96
CA SER A 640 -21.94 32.64 -50.80
C SER A 640 -22.50 31.23 -50.76
N VAL A 641 -22.66 30.64 -49.56
CA VAL A 641 -23.12 29.27 -49.39
C VAL A 641 -24.26 29.21 -48.36
N LEU A 642 -25.34 28.55 -48.72
CA LEU A 642 -26.40 28.17 -47.77
C LEU A 642 -26.48 26.65 -47.70
N MET A 643 -26.49 26.10 -46.48
CA MET A 643 -26.51 24.65 -46.30
C MET A 643 -27.35 24.26 -45.06
N ASP A 644 -27.93 23.07 -45.09
CA ASP A 644 -28.57 22.41 -43.94
C ASP A 644 -28.31 20.91 -43.98
N GLY A 645 -28.64 20.22 -42.88
CA GLY A 645 -28.54 18.77 -42.84
C GLY A 645 -28.27 18.22 -41.43
N TYR A 646 -27.64 17.04 -41.37
CA TYR A 646 -27.33 16.41 -40.11
C TYR A 646 -26.05 15.54 -40.17
N GLN A 647 -25.49 15.31 -39.02
CA GLN A 647 -24.39 14.39 -38.81
C GLN A 647 -24.67 13.53 -37.58
N ASN A 648 -24.37 12.23 -37.67
CA ASN A 648 -24.34 11.32 -36.55
C ASN A 648 -23.00 10.53 -36.57
N SER A 649 -22.85 9.51 -35.68
CA SER A 649 -21.65 8.69 -35.63
C SER A 649 -21.36 7.88 -36.89
N THR A 650 -22.34 7.63 -37.72
CA THR A 650 -22.22 6.75 -38.91
C THR A 650 -22.33 7.50 -40.24
N VAL A 651 -23.09 8.58 -40.31
CA VAL A 651 -23.39 9.27 -41.55
C VAL A 651 -23.42 10.78 -41.40
N THR A 652 -22.79 11.47 -42.34
CA THR A 652 -22.97 12.90 -42.59
C THR A 652 -23.86 13.06 -43.81
N SER A 653 -24.93 13.89 -43.74
CA SER A 653 -25.83 14.19 -44.81
C SER A 653 -26.17 15.68 -44.82
N LEU A 654 -25.51 16.44 -45.68
CA LEU A 654 -25.68 17.86 -45.85
C LEU A 654 -26.11 18.17 -47.27
N ARG A 655 -26.91 19.22 -47.45
CA ARG A 655 -27.30 19.75 -48.76
C ARG A 655 -27.21 21.25 -48.74
N GLY A 656 -26.88 21.82 -49.85
CA GLY A 656 -26.71 23.26 -49.91
C GLY A 656 -26.78 23.85 -51.33
N THR A 657 -26.69 25.15 -51.35
CA THR A 657 -26.61 25.94 -52.58
C THR A 657 -25.42 26.91 -52.48
N LEU A 658 -24.62 26.92 -53.50
CA LEU A 658 -23.49 27.86 -53.68
C LEU A 658 -23.88 28.88 -54.73
N VAL A 659 -23.61 30.15 -54.45
CA VAL A 659 -23.94 31.29 -55.35
C VAL A 659 -22.69 32.11 -55.59
N PRO A 660 -22.20 32.25 -56.82
CA PRO A 660 -21.13 33.15 -57.18
C PRO A 660 -21.50 34.63 -56.95
N ALA A 661 -20.53 35.46 -56.51
CA ALA A 661 -20.79 36.85 -56.14
C ALA A 661 -21.23 37.75 -57.28
N LYS A 662 -20.76 37.49 -58.50
CA LYS A 662 -21.22 38.22 -59.70
C LYS A 662 -22.75 38.11 -59.84
N THR A 663 -23.35 37.00 -59.53
CA THR A 663 -24.76 36.77 -59.51
C THR A 663 -25.47 37.48 -58.37
N LEU A 664 -24.81 37.50 -57.16
CA LEU A 664 -25.34 38.16 -55.96
C LEU A 664 -25.37 39.68 -56.12
N ASN A 665 -24.32 40.28 -56.64
CA ASN A 665 -24.22 41.75 -56.87
C ASN A 665 -25.24 42.24 -57.88
N LYS A 666 -25.51 41.49 -58.93
CA LYS A 666 -26.61 41.75 -59.86
C LYS A 666 -27.97 41.71 -59.18
N MET A 667 -28.12 40.89 -58.14
CA MET A 667 -29.36 40.84 -57.35
C MET A 667 -29.54 42.03 -56.41
N ILE A 668 -28.48 42.41 -55.71
CA ILE A 668 -28.51 43.50 -54.72
C ILE A 668 -28.72 44.84 -55.44
N SER A 669 -28.09 45.02 -56.61
CA SER A 669 -28.25 46.23 -57.39
C SER A 669 -29.65 46.42 -58.04
N LYS A 670 -30.41 45.36 -58.14
CA LYS A 670 -31.81 45.38 -58.68
C LYS A 670 -32.89 45.46 -57.61
N ILE A 671 -32.54 45.49 -56.30
CA ILE A 671 -33.50 45.62 -55.20
C ILE A 671 -33.70 47.12 -54.93
N PRO A 672 -34.89 47.70 -55.17
CA PRO A 672 -35.19 49.05 -54.79
C PRO A 672 -35.10 49.20 -53.24
N VAL A 673 -34.40 50.25 -52.81
CA VAL A 673 -34.39 50.65 -51.41
C VAL A 673 -35.78 51.17 -51.08
N LEU A 674 -36.60 50.35 -50.42
CA LEU A 674 -37.85 50.60 -49.73
C LEU A 674 -39.05 49.81 -50.29
N GLY A 675 -39.57 48.89 -49.45
CA GLY A 675 -40.94 48.36 -49.47
C GLY A 675 -41.35 47.65 -50.78
N ASP A 676 -41.83 46.47 -50.69
CA ASP A 676 -42.38 45.61 -51.73
C ASP A 676 -41.33 44.89 -52.62
N ILE A 677 -40.99 43.72 -52.17
CA ILE A 677 -40.24 42.75 -52.98
C ILE A 677 -41.19 42.21 -54.04
N ILE A 678 -41.24 42.91 -55.17
CA ILE A 678 -41.87 42.38 -56.38
C ILE A 678 -40.85 41.38 -57.00
N ILE A 679 -41.14 40.12 -56.95
CA ILE A 679 -40.43 39.10 -57.74
C ILE A 679 -40.72 39.48 -59.23
N PRO A 680 -39.70 39.85 -60.04
CA PRO A 680 -39.95 40.18 -61.45
C PRO A 680 -40.55 38.98 -62.15
N LYS A 681 -41.75 39.19 -62.74
CA LYS A 681 -42.44 38.16 -63.54
C LYS A 681 -41.79 37.97 -64.95
N GLU A 682 -40.74 38.72 -65.28
CA GLU A 682 -40.04 38.54 -66.54
C GLU A 682 -38.73 37.80 -66.30
N ALA A 683 -38.89 36.50 -66.31
CA ALA A 683 -37.81 35.53 -66.14
C ALA A 683 -37.15 35.25 -67.49
N GLY A 684 -36.14 36.03 -67.82
CA GLY A 684 -35.18 35.65 -68.88
C GLY A 684 -33.79 35.34 -68.39
N GLU A 685 -33.39 35.87 -67.20
CA GLU A 685 -32.07 35.63 -66.60
C GLU A 685 -32.27 35.08 -65.21
N GLY A 686 -32.43 33.78 -65.12
CA GLY A 686 -32.51 33.05 -63.82
C GLY A 686 -31.25 33.28 -63.01
N LEU A 687 -31.47 33.53 -61.73
CA LEU A 687 -30.40 33.62 -60.75
C LEU A 687 -29.84 32.20 -60.55
N PHE A 688 -28.67 31.94 -61.07
CA PHE A 688 -28.04 30.61 -61.05
C PHE A 688 -27.31 30.35 -59.73
N GLY A 689 -27.77 29.33 -59.03
CA GLY A 689 -27.05 28.77 -57.88
C GLY A 689 -26.76 27.28 -58.15
N ILE A 690 -25.64 26.84 -57.64
CA ILE A 690 -25.20 25.45 -57.77
C ILE A 690 -25.64 24.70 -56.53
N SER A 691 -26.57 23.76 -56.74
CA SER A 691 -27.00 22.85 -55.62
C SER A 691 -26.03 21.71 -55.46
N PHE A 692 -25.71 21.40 -54.25
CA PHE A 692 -24.84 20.28 -53.89
C PHE A 692 -25.44 19.42 -52.76
N LYS A 693 -24.96 18.18 -52.70
CA LYS A 693 -25.26 17.26 -51.61
C LYS A 693 -23.99 16.55 -51.18
N ILE A 694 -23.74 16.55 -49.89
CA ILE A 694 -22.62 15.91 -49.25
C ILE A 694 -23.17 14.74 -48.42
N LYS A 695 -22.83 13.48 -48.74
CA LYS A 695 -23.32 12.30 -48.04
C LYS A 695 -22.24 11.24 -47.94
N GLY A 696 -22.12 10.59 -46.78
CA GLY A 696 -21.24 9.44 -46.57
C GLY A 696 -20.88 9.21 -45.11
N PRO A 697 -20.25 8.08 -44.82
CA PRO A 697 -19.69 7.85 -43.52
C PRO A 697 -18.49 8.78 -43.23
N ALA A 698 -18.12 8.93 -41.97
CA ALA A 698 -16.92 9.70 -41.59
C ALA A 698 -15.67 9.09 -42.26
N GLY A 699 -14.97 9.91 -43.09
CA GLY A 699 -13.76 9.49 -43.84
C GLY A 699 -14.04 9.10 -45.31
N ASP A 700 -15.29 8.80 -45.71
CA ASP A 700 -15.66 8.55 -47.12
C ASP A 700 -16.92 9.34 -47.49
N ILE A 701 -16.76 10.65 -47.56
CA ILE A 701 -17.81 11.60 -47.88
C ILE A 701 -17.82 11.85 -49.40
N LYS A 702 -18.97 11.59 -50.05
CA LYS A 702 -19.18 11.88 -51.49
C LYS A 702 -19.93 13.19 -51.66
N THR A 703 -19.41 14.05 -52.52
CA THR A 703 -20.05 15.30 -52.96
C THR A 703 -20.64 15.12 -54.33
N THR A 704 -21.91 15.43 -54.46
CA THR A 704 -22.64 15.42 -55.74
C THR A 704 -23.18 16.82 -55.99
N ILE A 705 -23.13 17.31 -57.23
CA ILE A 705 -23.67 18.60 -57.63
C ILE A 705 -24.78 18.46 -58.64
N ASN A 706 -25.68 19.46 -58.63
CA ASN A 706 -26.64 19.67 -59.71
C ASN A 706 -26.46 21.11 -60.18
N PRO A 707 -25.95 21.34 -61.41
CA PRO A 707 -25.50 22.64 -61.87
C PRO A 707 -26.59 23.67 -62.12
N ILE A 708 -27.85 23.25 -62.17
CA ILE A 708 -28.94 24.17 -62.55
C ILE A 708 -30.06 24.10 -61.52
N ARG A 709 -30.15 25.09 -60.63
CA ARG A 709 -31.36 25.38 -59.83
C ARG A 709 -31.45 26.88 -59.55
N THR A 710 -32.68 27.39 -59.67
CA THR A 710 -33.05 28.77 -59.32
C THR A 710 -32.79 28.98 -57.80
N ILE A 711 -32.21 30.12 -57.44
CA ILE A 711 -31.96 30.50 -56.04
C ILE A 711 -33.30 30.60 -55.32
N THR A 712 -33.45 29.97 -54.17
CA THR A 712 -34.69 30.02 -53.41
C THR A 712 -34.95 31.41 -52.84
N PRO A 713 -36.20 31.89 -52.81
CA PRO A 713 -36.55 33.20 -52.20
C PRO A 713 -36.05 33.38 -50.76
N ARG A 714 -35.98 32.28 -50.01
CA ARG A 714 -35.50 32.25 -48.63
C ARG A 714 -34.01 32.63 -48.50
N PHE A 715 -33.16 32.30 -49.45
CA PHE A 715 -31.74 32.69 -49.48
C PHE A 715 -31.57 34.21 -49.67
N ILE A 716 -32.34 34.77 -50.59
CA ILE A 716 -32.35 36.22 -50.90
C ILE A 716 -32.83 37.00 -49.67
N GLN A 717 -33.93 36.59 -49.05
CA GLN A 717 -34.51 37.27 -47.90
C GLN A 717 -33.53 37.33 -46.69
N LYS A 718 -32.79 36.29 -46.46
CA LYS A 718 -31.76 36.24 -45.37
C LYS A 718 -30.59 37.18 -45.60
N ILE A 719 -30.13 37.35 -46.82
CA ILE A 719 -29.09 38.32 -47.15
C ILE A 719 -29.60 39.76 -46.89
N ILE A 720 -30.85 40.04 -47.31
CA ILE A 720 -31.48 41.34 -47.10
C ILE A 720 -31.69 41.66 -45.63
N ASP A 721 -32.23 40.74 -44.85
CA ASP A 721 -32.49 40.94 -43.41
C ASP A 721 -31.22 41.21 -42.63
N ARG A 722 -30.12 40.64 -43.05
CA ARG A 722 -28.82 40.84 -42.38
C ARG A 722 -28.17 42.21 -42.73
N ASN A 723 -28.27 42.63 -43.96
CA ASN A 723 -27.81 43.97 -44.38
C ASN A 723 -28.62 45.09 -43.71
N LYS A 724 -29.88 44.85 -43.28
CA LYS A 724 -30.66 45.76 -42.46
C LYS A 724 -30.23 45.85 -41.01
N LEU A 725 -29.61 44.76 -40.43
CA LEU A 725 -29.10 44.75 -39.08
C LEU A 725 -27.68 45.29 -38.92
N SER A 726 -26.93 45.48 -40.02
CA SER A 726 -25.59 46.04 -40.09
C SER A 726 -25.57 47.56 -40.34
N LYS A 727 -26.71 48.22 -40.55
CA LYS A 727 -26.92 49.67 -40.54
C LYS A 727 -27.60 50.06 -39.21
#